data_0c90c5e2d31521d2210d3e03c13b2452
#
_entry.id   0c90c5e2d31521d2210d3e03c13b2452
#
_cell.length_a   1.000
_cell.length_b   1.000
_cell.length_c   1.000
_cell.angle_alpha   90.00
_cell.angle_beta   90.00
_cell.angle_gamma   90.00
#
_symmetry.space_group_name_H-M   'P 1'
#
loop_
_entity.id
_entity.type
_entity.pdbx_description
1 polymer ?
#
loop_
_entity_poly.entity_id
_entity_poly.type
_entity_poly.pdbx_seq_one_letter_code
_entity_poly.pdbx_strand_id
1 'polypeptide(L)'
;MITSAAGIISLLDEDEPQLKEFALHKLNSIVNDFWAEISESVDKIEVLYEDETFCSREFAALVASKVFYHLGAFEEAVSEINLKCIDHYTKLRVENAELPEDEEKKSIDPRLEGIVNKMFQRCLGDHMYKQAIGIALETRRLDIFEKTILESKDIGGLLAYSLKICMSLMQNKKFRNDVLRVLVKLYMNLEKPDFINVCQCLIFLNDPQAVSDILEKLVKDDNLLMAYQICFDLYESASQQFLSSVIQNLRTVGTPIPAVPGSTNTGTVPTQEKDSDAMETEDKAGSSPAGKAKGEPKDQNSKMIKILSGEMAIELHLQFLIRNNNADLMILKNTKDAVRNSVCHTATVIANSFMHTGTTSDQFLRENLEWLARATNWAKFTATASLGVIHKGHEKEALQLMATYLPKDTSPGSAYQEGGGLYALGLIHANHGGDIIDYLLSQLKNASNDIVRHGGALGLGLAALGTARQDVYDLLKSNLYQDDAVTGEAAGLALGLVMLGSKSAQAIEDMVGYAQETQHEKILRGLAVGIAMVMYGRMEEADALIESLCRDKDPILRRSGMYTVAMAYCGSGNNKAIRRLLHVAVSDVNDDVRRAAVESIGLIMFRTPEQCPSVVSLLSESYNPHVRCGAAMALGICCAGTGNKEAINLLEPMTNDPVNYVRQGALIASALIMIQQTEVTCPKVNQFRQLYSKVISDKHDDVMAKFGAILAQGILDAGGRNVTISLQSRTGHTHMPSVVGLLVFTQFWFWFPLSHFLSLAFTPTAIIGLNEDLKMPKVQYRSNCKPSTFAYPPPLEVPKEKEKEKVSTAVLSITAKAKKKEKEKKDKEEEKMEVKEKEKEKEKEKKKEPEPNFQMLENPARAMPAQLKVLAMPDSCRYQPFKPLHTGGIIILKDTSEEEEELVEPVSAHGPKIEEEEQEPEAPEPFEYIEE
;
A
#
# COMPACT_ATOMS: atom_id res chain seq x y z
N MET A 1 -21.64 40.31 -57.20
CA MET A 1 -20.36 39.57 -56.97
C MET A 1 -19.77 40.10 -55.70
N ILE A 2 -19.42 39.21 -54.78
CA ILE A 2 -18.69 39.58 -53.54
C ILE A 2 -17.27 39.92 -54.01
N THR A 3 -16.80 41.12 -53.66
CA THR A 3 -15.46 41.61 -54.06
C THR A 3 -14.41 41.51 -52.94
N SER A 4 -14.80 41.15 -51.70
CA SER A 4 -13.94 40.96 -50.54
C SER A 4 -14.66 40.18 -49.49
N ALA A 5 -13.93 39.39 -48.72
CA ALA A 5 -14.43 38.61 -47.57
C ALA A 5 -14.53 39.46 -46.28
N ALA A 6 -13.88 40.61 -46.20
CA ALA A 6 -13.73 41.40 -44.96
C ALA A 6 -15.06 41.75 -44.26
N GLY A 7 -16.11 42.05 -45.02
CA GLY A 7 -17.43 42.36 -44.44
C GLY A 7 -18.13 41.14 -43.84
N ILE A 8 -17.82 39.93 -44.31
CA ILE A 8 -18.36 38.68 -43.75
C ILE A 8 -17.54 38.27 -42.53
N ILE A 9 -16.23 38.47 -42.55
CA ILE A 9 -15.31 38.20 -41.43
C ILE A 9 -15.67 39.07 -40.22
N SER A 10 -16.09 40.35 -40.44
CA SER A 10 -16.50 41.21 -39.32
C SER A 10 -17.75 40.73 -38.59
N LEU A 11 -18.59 39.91 -39.21
CA LEU A 11 -19.75 39.29 -38.55
C LEU A 11 -19.37 38.18 -37.55
N LEU A 12 -18.14 37.67 -37.60
CA LEU A 12 -17.63 36.73 -36.61
C LEU A 12 -17.34 37.40 -35.25
N ASP A 13 -17.17 38.73 -35.23
CA ASP A 13 -16.92 39.49 -34.02
C ASP A 13 -18.23 39.89 -33.28
N GLU A 14 -19.39 39.71 -33.93
CA GLU A 14 -20.69 40.03 -33.32
C GLU A 14 -21.05 39.06 -32.20
N ASP A 15 -21.77 39.50 -31.17
CA ASP A 15 -22.13 38.66 -30.03
C ASP A 15 -23.23 37.63 -30.34
N GLU A 16 -23.98 37.82 -31.43
CA GLU A 16 -25.15 37.00 -31.78
C GLU A 16 -24.75 35.69 -32.51
N PRO A 17 -25.03 34.51 -31.93
CA PRO A 17 -24.60 33.23 -32.52
C PRO A 17 -25.14 32.98 -33.93
N GLN A 18 -26.32 33.47 -34.26
CA GLN A 18 -26.95 33.29 -35.58
C GLN A 18 -26.21 34.06 -36.66
N LEU A 19 -25.65 35.22 -36.35
CA LEU A 19 -24.83 36.02 -37.28
C LEU A 19 -23.48 35.34 -37.55
N LYS A 20 -22.87 34.75 -36.52
CA LYS A 20 -21.65 33.97 -36.67
C LYS A 20 -21.88 32.75 -37.55
N GLU A 21 -22.97 32.01 -37.33
CA GLU A 21 -23.36 30.87 -38.16
C GLU A 21 -23.60 31.28 -39.63
N PHE A 22 -24.33 32.36 -39.85
CA PHE A 22 -24.54 32.90 -41.19
C PHE A 22 -23.20 33.28 -41.86
N ALA A 23 -22.29 33.90 -41.10
CA ALA A 23 -20.97 34.28 -41.59
C ALA A 23 -20.18 33.04 -42.02
N LEU A 24 -20.16 31.98 -41.17
CA LEU A 24 -19.51 30.72 -41.51
C LEU A 24 -20.06 30.06 -42.78
N HIS A 25 -21.39 30.07 -42.97
CA HIS A 25 -22.00 29.55 -44.17
C HIS A 25 -21.58 30.36 -45.42
N LYS A 26 -21.51 31.65 -45.31
CA LYS A 26 -21.06 32.51 -46.40
C LYS A 26 -19.55 32.35 -46.69
N LEU A 27 -18.73 32.29 -45.64
CA LEU A 27 -17.28 32.02 -45.76
C LEU A 27 -17.03 30.68 -46.44
N ASN A 28 -17.77 29.62 -46.06
CA ASN A 28 -17.69 28.32 -46.72
C ASN A 28 -17.97 28.36 -48.22
N SER A 29 -18.88 29.22 -48.68
CA SER A 29 -19.23 29.35 -50.07
C SER A 29 -18.20 30.12 -50.93
N ILE A 30 -17.41 30.97 -50.30
CA ILE A 30 -16.42 31.85 -51.00
C ILE A 30 -14.96 31.52 -50.66
N VAL A 31 -14.71 30.54 -49.83
CA VAL A 31 -13.34 30.21 -49.33
C VAL A 31 -12.38 29.87 -50.48
N ASN A 32 -12.86 29.26 -51.56
CA ASN A 32 -12.02 28.91 -52.69
C ASN A 32 -11.50 30.15 -53.46
N ASP A 33 -12.24 31.26 -53.43
CA ASP A 33 -11.90 32.46 -54.16
C ASP A 33 -11.18 33.51 -53.28
N PHE A 34 -11.49 33.52 -51.99
CA PHE A 34 -11.02 34.51 -51.02
C PHE A 34 -10.24 33.92 -49.85
N TRP A 35 -9.66 32.72 -49.99
CA TRP A 35 -8.95 32.02 -48.93
C TRP A 35 -7.82 32.84 -48.30
N ALA A 36 -7.13 33.70 -49.09
CA ALA A 36 -6.03 34.53 -48.62
C ALA A 36 -6.50 35.59 -47.60
N GLU A 37 -7.64 36.25 -47.85
CA GLU A 37 -8.23 37.23 -46.93
C GLU A 37 -8.75 36.53 -45.66
N ILE A 38 -9.35 35.34 -45.83
CA ILE A 38 -9.91 34.54 -44.71
C ILE A 38 -8.80 34.01 -43.83
N SER A 39 -7.62 33.65 -44.42
CA SER A 39 -6.48 33.13 -43.68
C SER A 39 -5.86 34.11 -42.68
N GLU A 40 -5.96 35.43 -42.96
CA GLU A 40 -5.51 36.49 -42.06
C GLU A 40 -6.37 36.57 -40.77
N SER A 41 -7.54 35.96 -40.76
CA SER A 41 -8.50 35.94 -39.62
C SER A 41 -8.94 34.55 -39.24
N VAL A 42 -8.13 33.52 -39.52
CA VAL A 42 -8.47 32.12 -39.20
C VAL A 42 -8.59 31.93 -37.72
N ASP A 43 -7.83 32.64 -36.93
CA ASP A 43 -7.86 32.60 -35.44
C ASP A 43 -9.27 32.85 -34.89
N LYS A 44 -10.07 33.72 -35.55
CA LYS A 44 -11.48 33.97 -35.17
C LYS A 44 -12.37 32.78 -35.41
N ILE A 45 -12.10 31.99 -36.44
CA ILE A 45 -12.82 30.77 -36.75
C ILE A 45 -12.39 29.65 -35.79
N GLU A 46 -11.11 29.63 -35.42
CA GLU A 46 -10.55 28.68 -34.43
C GLU A 46 -11.22 28.85 -33.08
N VAL A 47 -11.35 30.05 -32.58
CA VAL A 47 -12.07 30.33 -31.32
C VAL A 47 -13.50 29.76 -31.34
N LEU A 48 -14.19 29.82 -32.49
CA LEU A 48 -15.56 29.32 -32.60
C LEU A 48 -15.66 27.80 -32.61
N TYR A 49 -14.69 27.11 -33.16
CA TYR A 49 -14.72 25.64 -33.08
C TYR A 49 -14.16 25.08 -31.75
N GLU A 50 -13.37 25.85 -31.02
CA GLU A 50 -12.93 25.52 -29.65
C GLU A 50 -14.00 25.80 -28.61
N ASP A 51 -14.94 26.69 -28.86
CA ASP A 51 -16.07 26.99 -27.98
C ASP A 51 -17.07 25.81 -27.92
N GLU A 52 -17.09 25.08 -26.83
CA GLU A 52 -18.01 23.97 -26.63
C GLU A 52 -19.48 24.36 -26.61
N THR A 53 -19.79 25.64 -26.41
CA THR A 53 -21.16 26.16 -26.34
C THR A 53 -21.72 26.60 -27.70
N PHE A 54 -20.83 26.75 -28.71
CA PHE A 54 -21.22 27.23 -30.02
C PHE A 54 -21.91 26.14 -30.86
N CYS A 55 -23.16 26.35 -31.27
CA CYS A 55 -24.01 25.34 -31.92
C CYS A 55 -23.45 24.80 -33.26
N SER A 56 -22.68 25.60 -34.00
CA SER A 56 -22.15 25.27 -35.34
C SER A 56 -20.63 25.08 -35.33
N ARG A 57 -20.04 24.65 -34.23
CA ARG A 57 -18.58 24.44 -34.05
C ARG A 57 -17.97 23.49 -35.09
N GLU A 58 -18.70 22.45 -35.47
CA GLU A 58 -18.24 21.50 -36.50
C GLU A 58 -18.13 22.14 -37.86
N PHE A 59 -19.03 23.09 -38.16
CA PHE A 59 -18.99 23.81 -39.38
C PHE A 59 -17.86 24.87 -39.41
N ALA A 60 -17.55 25.48 -38.27
CA ALA A 60 -16.37 26.33 -38.10
C ALA A 60 -15.07 25.58 -38.40
N ALA A 61 -14.95 24.38 -37.85
CA ALA A 61 -13.80 23.48 -38.11
C ALA A 61 -13.68 23.10 -39.59
N LEU A 62 -14.82 22.86 -40.25
CA LEU A 62 -14.83 22.60 -41.70
C LEU A 62 -14.32 23.80 -42.52
N VAL A 63 -14.71 25.02 -42.16
CA VAL A 63 -14.26 26.24 -42.84
C VAL A 63 -12.77 26.47 -42.62
N ALA A 64 -12.30 26.35 -41.38
CA ALA A 64 -10.88 26.44 -41.03
C ALA A 64 -10.05 25.41 -41.82
N SER A 65 -10.49 24.16 -41.89
CA SER A 65 -9.77 23.11 -42.63
C SER A 65 -9.67 23.37 -44.12
N LYS A 66 -10.67 24.03 -44.73
CA LYS A 66 -10.59 24.46 -46.15
C LYS A 66 -9.56 25.60 -46.34
N VAL A 67 -9.47 26.52 -45.38
CA VAL A 67 -8.45 27.55 -45.41
C VAL A 67 -7.05 26.95 -45.30
N PHE A 68 -6.86 26.04 -44.37
CA PHE A 68 -5.58 25.33 -44.22
C PHE A 68 -5.21 24.48 -45.44
N TYR A 69 -6.17 23.92 -46.13
CA TYR A 69 -5.96 23.23 -47.41
C TYR A 69 -5.33 24.16 -48.44
N HIS A 70 -5.86 25.39 -48.58
CA HIS A 70 -5.34 26.39 -49.53
C HIS A 70 -3.98 26.96 -49.11
N LEU A 71 -3.71 27.02 -47.79
CA LEU A 71 -2.39 27.42 -47.26
C LEU A 71 -1.30 26.34 -47.45
N GLY A 72 -1.68 25.17 -47.96
CA GLY A 72 -0.75 24.04 -48.11
C GLY A 72 -0.56 23.23 -46.81
N ALA A 73 -1.28 23.56 -45.74
CA ALA A 73 -1.26 22.86 -44.46
C ALA A 73 -2.28 21.69 -44.43
N PHE A 74 -2.37 20.97 -45.55
CA PHE A 74 -3.39 19.92 -45.72
C PHE A 74 -3.28 18.79 -44.67
N GLU A 75 -2.06 18.38 -44.31
CA GLU A 75 -1.86 17.34 -43.36
C GLU A 75 -2.30 17.75 -41.95
N GLU A 76 -2.05 18.99 -41.54
CA GLU A 76 -2.51 19.55 -40.26
C GLU A 76 -4.05 19.65 -40.22
N ALA A 77 -4.66 20.15 -41.28
CA ALA A 77 -6.14 20.27 -41.38
C ALA A 77 -6.83 18.89 -41.29
N VAL A 78 -6.31 17.88 -41.99
CA VAL A 78 -6.86 16.53 -41.97
C VAL A 78 -6.64 15.88 -40.58
N SER A 79 -5.50 16.16 -39.96
CA SER A 79 -5.21 15.67 -38.57
C SER A 79 -6.20 16.28 -37.59
N GLU A 80 -6.43 17.55 -37.61
CA GLU A 80 -7.39 18.30 -36.76
C GLU A 80 -8.83 17.77 -36.92
N ILE A 81 -9.30 17.60 -38.14
CA ILE A 81 -10.62 17.05 -38.41
C ILE A 81 -10.75 15.62 -37.85
N ASN A 82 -9.72 14.80 -38.08
CA ASN A 82 -9.74 13.41 -37.57
C ASN A 82 -9.80 13.36 -36.04
N LEU A 83 -9.03 14.23 -35.36
CA LEU A 83 -9.08 14.34 -33.89
C LEU A 83 -10.49 14.72 -33.41
N LYS A 84 -11.10 15.79 -33.97
CA LYS A 84 -12.45 16.21 -33.57
C LYS A 84 -13.51 15.14 -33.88
N CYS A 85 -13.37 14.42 -35.00
CA CYS A 85 -14.27 13.29 -35.33
C CYS A 85 -14.13 12.14 -34.32
N ILE A 86 -12.92 11.84 -33.89
CA ILE A 86 -12.66 10.81 -32.88
C ILE A 86 -13.25 11.22 -31.54
N ASP A 87 -12.99 12.45 -31.10
CA ASP A 87 -13.49 12.98 -29.83
C ASP A 87 -15.02 12.96 -29.79
N HIS A 88 -15.67 13.43 -30.86
CA HIS A 88 -17.12 13.41 -30.96
C HIS A 88 -17.70 11.99 -30.98
N TYR A 89 -17.10 11.11 -31.77
CA TYR A 89 -17.46 9.69 -31.80
C TYR A 89 -17.30 9.02 -30.42
N THR A 90 -16.16 9.27 -29.77
CA THR A 90 -15.86 8.76 -28.43
C THR A 90 -16.91 9.23 -27.42
N LYS A 91 -17.22 10.53 -27.41
CA LYS A 91 -18.25 11.10 -26.53
C LYS A 91 -19.61 10.42 -26.71
N LEU A 92 -20.09 10.29 -27.96
CA LEU A 92 -21.35 9.62 -28.26
C LEU A 92 -21.36 8.13 -27.84
N ARG A 93 -20.23 7.42 -28.08
CA ARG A 93 -20.09 6.02 -27.69
C ARG A 93 -20.12 5.82 -26.17
N VAL A 94 -19.42 6.69 -25.43
CA VAL A 94 -19.37 6.67 -23.97
C VAL A 94 -20.74 7.01 -23.39
N GLU A 95 -21.39 8.08 -23.87
CA GLU A 95 -22.73 8.44 -23.45
C GLU A 95 -23.72 7.28 -23.68
N ASN A 96 -23.71 6.67 -24.87
CA ASN A 96 -24.58 5.52 -25.16
C ASN A 96 -24.29 4.28 -24.30
N ALA A 97 -23.06 4.11 -23.84
CA ALA A 97 -22.69 2.99 -22.96
C ALA A 97 -23.08 3.23 -21.49
N GLU A 98 -23.24 4.49 -21.10
CA GLU A 98 -23.63 4.91 -19.74
C GLU A 98 -25.14 5.07 -19.57
N LEU A 99 -25.89 5.12 -20.68
CA LEU A 99 -27.35 5.16 -20.62
C LEU A 99 -27.92 3.85 -20.04
N PRO A 100 -28.99 3.93 -19.23
CA PRO A 100 -29.76 2.75 -18.80
C PRO A 100 -30.27 1.94 -20.01
N GLU A 101 -30.45 0.63 -19.82
CA GLU A 101 -30.91 -0.27 -20.90
C GLU A 101 -32.28 0.12 -21.50
N ASP A 102 -33.10 0.84 -20.72
CA ASP A 102 -34.45 1.28 -21.09
C ASP A 102 -34.48 2.61 -21.87
N GLU A 103 -33.37 3.32 -22.00
CA GLU A 103 -33.30 4.59 -22.73
C GLU A 103 -32.83 4.39 -24.18
N GLU A 104 -33.40 5.16 -25.11
CA GLU A 104 -33.01 5.13 -26.52
C GLU A 104 -31.58 5.67 -26.71
N LYS A 105 -30.72 4.83 -27.31
CA LYS A 105 -29.36 5.21 -27.64
C LYS A 105 -29.32 6.30 -28.71
N LYS A 106 -28.48 7.29 -28.53
CA LYS A 106 -28.25 8.33 -29.56
C LYS A 106 -27.70 7.70 -30.83
N SER A 107 -28.26 8.06 -31.98
CA SER A 107 -27.78 7.57 -33.26
C SER A 107 -26.39 8.16 -33.57
N ILE A 108 -25.48 7.33 -34.00
CA ILE A 108 -24.13 7.74 -34.43
C ILE A 108 -24.15 7.85 -35.93
N ASP A 109 -23.66 8.98 -36.48
CA ASP A 109 -23.58 9.20 -37.93
C ASP A 109 -22.65 8.13 -38.56
N PRO A 110 -23.14 7.34 -39.55
CA PRO A 110 -22.33 6.32 -40.23
C PRO A 110 -21.06 6.86 -40.89
N ARG A 111 -21.04 8.15 -41.20
CA ARG A 111 -19.82 8.83 -41.76
C ARG A 111 -18.75 8.96 -40.75
N LEU A 112 -19.07 9.33 -39.48
CA LEU A 112 -18.12 9.38 -38.36
C LEU A 112 -17.55 8.00 -38.08
N GLU A 113 -18.40 6.98 -38.00
CA GLU A 113 -17.97 5.59 -37.83
C GLU A 113 -17.05 5.15 -38.97
N GLY A 114 -17.36 5.54 -40.20
CA GLY A 114 -16.55 5.25 -41.40
C GLY A 114 -15.14 5.88 -41.33
N ILE A 115 -15.01 7.12 -40.78
CA ILE A 115 -13.73 7.79 -40.59
C ILE A 115 -12.89 7.05 -39.54
N VAL A 116 -13.50 6.77 -38.39
CA VAL A 116 -12.81 6.08 -37.28
C VAL A 116 -12.39 4.66 -37.71
N ASN A 117 -13.23 3.92 -38.45
CA ASN A 117 -12.86 2.60 -38.97
C ASN A 117 -11.71 2.65 -39.99
N LYS A 118 -11.64 3.66 -40.85
CA LYS A 118 -10.50 3.89 -41.77
C LYS A 118 -9.21 4.17 -41.03
N MET A 119 -9.30 4.95 -39.94
CA MET A 119 -8.15 5.22 -39.09
C MET A 119 -7.65 3.95 -38.40
N PHE A 120 -8.54 3.12 -37.86
CA PHE A 120 -8.15 1.81 -37.33
C PHE A 120 -7.45 0.94 -38.39
N GLN A 121 -8.01 0.87 -39.62
CA GLN A 121 -7.38 0.12 -40.71
C GLN A 121 -5.97 0.65 -41.03
N ARG A 122 -5.78 1.98 -41.02
CA ARG A 122 -4.46 2.58 -41.22
C ARG A 122 -3.50 2.24 -40.07
N CYS A 123 -3.93 2.37 -38.81
CA CYS A 123 -3.11 1.98 -37.66
C CYS A 123 -2.68 0.51 -37.70
N LEU A 124 -3.57 -0.38 -38.13
CA LEU A 124 -3.25 -1.82 -38.29
C LEU A 124 -2.27 -2.05 -39.44
N GLY A 125 -2.48 -1.37 -40.60
CA GLY A 125 -1.59 -1.43 -41.76
C GLY A 125 -0.19 -0.88 -41.50
N ASP A 126 -0.10 0.19 -40.70
CA ASP A 126 1.16 0.82 -40.29
C ASP A 126 1.80 0.16 -39.06
N HIS A 127 1.23 -0.94 -38.58
CA HIS A 127 1.70 -1.69 -37.38
C HIS A 127 1.70 -0.88 -36.07
N MET A 128 0.84 0.12 -35.99
CA MET A 128 0.67 1.01 -34.82
C MET A 128 -0.33 0.44 -33.81
N TYR A 129 -0.09 -0.79 -33.35
CA TYR A 129 -1.04 -1.56 -32.55
C TYR A 129 -1.38 -0.92 -31.19
N LYS A 130 -0.40 -0.30 -30.51
CA LYS A 130 -0.65 0.35 -29.22
C LYS A 130 -1.58 1.56 -29.33
N GLN A 131 -1.43 2.34 -30.39
CA GLN A 131 -2.32 3.47 -30.69
C GLN A 131 -3.74 2.96 -31.02
N ALA A 132 -3.85 1.93 -31.84
CA ALA A 132 -5.13 1.31 -32.16
C ALA A 132 -5.83 0.76 -30.90
N ILE A 133 -5.10 0.13 -30.00
CA ILE A 133 -5.63 -0.33 -28.69
C ILE A 133 -6.12 0.85 -27.86
N GLY A 134 -5.33 1.92 -27.73
CA GLY A 134 -5.72 3.11 -26.97
C GLY A 134 -7.04 3.69 -27.46
N ILE A 135 -7.14 3.94 -28.75
CA ILE A 135 -8.35 4.51 -29.37
C ILE A 135 -9.54 3.53 -29.27
N ALA A 136 -9.32 2.23 -29.45
CA ALA A 136 -10.37 1.21 -29.31
C ALA A 136 -10.93 1.17 -27.88
N LEU A 137 -10.09 1.32 -26.86
CA LEU A 137 -10.50 1.37 -25.47
C LEU A 137 -11.23 2.68 -25.13
N GLU A 138 -10.77 3.82 -25.63
CA GLU A 138 -11.46 5.10 -25.46
C GLU A 138 -12.83 5.12 -26.13
N THR A 139 -12.91 4.60 -27.36
CA THR A 139 -14.16 4.52 -28.14
C THR A 139 -15.07 3.35 -27.73
N ARG A 140 -14.68 2.57 -26.73
CA ARG A 140 -15.41 1.37 -26.27
C ARG A 140 -15.68 0.33 -27.35
N ARG A 141 -14.72 0.17 -28.28
CA ARG A 141 -14.77 -0.80 -29.41
C ARG A 141 -13.99 -2.06 -29.07
N LEU A 142 -14.63 -2.98 -28.32
CA LEU A 142 -14.03 -4.28 -27.95
C LEU A 142 -13.75 -5.18 -29.15
N ASP A 143 -14.55 -5.07 -30.21
CA ASP A 143 -14.36 -5.76 -31.49
C ASP A 143 -13.01 -5.41 -32.15
N ILE A 144 -12.69 -4.13 -32.23
CA ILE A 144 -11.41 -3.64 -32.76
C ILE A 144 -10.25 -3.97 -31.80
N PHE A 145 -10.48 -3.88 -30.51
CA PHE A 145 -9.51 -4.24 -29.50
C PHE A 145 -9.06 -5.70 -29.64
N GLU A 146 -10.02 -6.65 -29.70
CA GLU A 146 -9.75 -8.07 -29.90
C GLU A 146 -9.02 -8.32 -31.24
N LYS A 147 -9.52 -7.70 -32.32
CA LYS A 147 -8.93 -7.81 -33.65
C LYS A 147 -7.48 -7.30 -33.71
N THR A 148 -7.20 -6.16 -33.09
CA THR A 148 -5.87 -5.53 -33.06
C THR A 148 -4.84 -6.44 -32.40
N ILE A 149 -5.20 -7.11 -31.32
CA ILE A 149 -4.31 -8.03 -30.61
C ILE A 149 -4.04 -9.28 -31.45
N LEU A 150 -5.10 -9.86 -32.07
CA LEU A 150 -4.98 -11.09 -32.85
C LEU A 150 -4.22 -10.91 -34.19
N GLU A 151 -4.26 -9.73 -34.79
CA GLU A 151 -3.52 -9.42 -36.03
C GLU A 151 -2.05 -9.07 -35.78
N SER A 152 -1.66 -8.89 -34.55
CA SER A 152 -0.27 -8.56 -34.17
C SER A 152 0.64 -9.77 -34.23
N LYS A 153 1.93 -9.53 -34.53
CA LYS A 153 3.00 -10.54 -34.40
C LYS A 153 3.44 -10.78 -32.97
N ASP A 154 3.20 -9.83 -32.06
CA ASP A 154 3.54 -9.89 -30.65
C ASP A 154 2.26 -9.86 -29.79
N ILE A 155 1.51 -10.95 -29.85
CA ILE A 155 0.28 -11.09 -29.08
C ILE A 155 0.54 -11.00 -27.58
N GLY A 156 1.58 -11.68 -27.07
CA GLY A 156 1.92 -11.71 -25.66
C GLY A 156 2.29 -10.33 -25.11
N GLY A 157 3.11 -9.56 -25.84
CA GLY A 157 3.49 -8.20 -25.44
C GLY A 157 2.31 -7.23 -25.45
N LEU A 158 1.40 -7.35 -26.43
CA LEU A 158 0.20 -6.51 -26.46
C LEU A 158 -0.83 -6.88 -25.40
N LEU A 159 -0.97 -8.16 -25.07
CA LEU A 159 -1.81 -8.60 -23.95
C LEU A 159 -1.30 -8.04 -22.61
N ALA A 160 0.01 -8.14 -22.35
CA ALA A 160 0.61 -7.58 -21.14
C ALA A 160 0.46 -6.05 -21.09
N TYR A 161 0.64 -5.36 -22.21
CA TYR A 161 0.41 -3.93 -22.32
C TYR A 161 -1.06 -3.56 -22.04
N SER A 162 -2.02 -4.29 -22.62
CA SER A 162 -3.45 -4.06 -22.45
C SER A 162 -3.89 -4.30 -21.01
N LEU A 163 -3.36 -5.34 -20.36
CA LEU A 163 -3.64 -5.62 -18.96
C LEU A 163 -3.12 -4.49 -18.07
N LYS A 164 -1.89 -4.01 -18.32
CA LYS A 164 -1.33 -2.88 -17.58
C LYS A 164 -2.18 -1.60 -17.71
N ILE A 165 -2.64 -1.27 -18.92
CA ILE A 165 -3.53 -0.12 -19.15
C ILE A 165 -4.87 -0.32 -18.44
N CYS A 166 -5.45 -1.50 -18.55
CA CYS A 166 -6.72 -1.83 -17.91
C CYS A 166 -6.65 -1.63 -16.39
N MET A 167 -5.53 -2.02 -15.77
CA MET A 167 -5.33 -1.90 -14.33
C MET A 167 -5.01 -0.47 -13.87
N SER A 168 -4.35 0.34 -14.69
CA SER A 168 -3.82 1.65 -14.28
C SER A 168 -4.63 2.85 -14.76
N LEU A 169 -5.26 2.78 -15.94
CA LEU A 169 -5.85 3.95 -16.60
C LEU A 169 -7.38 3.89 -16.75
N MET A 170 -7.98 2.70 -16.68
CA MET A 170 -9.43 2.59 -16.89
C MET A 170 -10.21 3.04 -15.66
N GLN A 171 -10.96 4.11 -15.82
CA GLN A 171 -11.71 4.78 -14.74
C GLN A 171 -13.13 4.23 -14.54
N ASN A 172 -13.73 3.60 -15.56
CA ASN A 172 -15.07 3.03 -15.48
C ASN A 172 -14.99 1.53 -15.17
N LYS A 173 -15.54 1.12 -14.01
CA LYS A 173 -15.46 -0.25 -13.51
C LYS A 173 -16.19 -1.27 -14.42
N LYS A 174 -17.39 -0.93 -14.91
CA LYS A 174 -18.18 -1.82 -15.76
C LYS A 174 -17.42 -2.15 -17.05
N PHE A 175 -16.95 -1.12 -17.74
CA PHE A 175 -16.21 -1.29 -18.99
C PHE A 175 -14.84 -1.99 -18.75
N ARG A 176 -14.15 -1.67 -17.66
CA ARG A 176 -12.92 -2.38 -17.28
C ARG A 176 -13.16 -3.89 -17.15
N ASN A 177 -14.25 -4.27 -16.51
CA ASN A 177 -14.61 -5.68 -16.36
C ASN A 177 -14.91 -6.35 -17.71
N ASP A 178 -15.53 -5.63 -18.66
CA ASP A 178 -15.78 -6.16 -20.01
C ASP A 178 -14.47 -6.39 -20.77
N VAL A 179 -13.52 -5.43 -20.68
CA VAL A 179 -12.17 -5.59 -21.26
C VAL A 179 -11.44 -6.77 -20.62
N LEU A 180 -11.50 -6.90 -19.29
CA LEU A 180 -10.88 -8.03 -18.58
C LEU A 180 -11.43 -9.38 -19.02
N ARG A 181 -12.73 -9.50 -19.26
CA ARG A 181 -13.34 -10.75 -19.81
C ARG A 181 -12.79 -11.09 -21.19
N VAL A 182 -12.60 -10.09 -22.06
CA VAL A 182 -11.94 -10.28 -23.36
C VAL A 182 -10.49 -10.72 -23.20
N LEU A 183 -9.75 -10.09 -22.29
CA LEU A 183 -8.35 -10.46 -22.00
C LEU A 183 -8.24 -11.90 -21.47
N VAL A 184 -9.12 -12.31 -20.55
CA VAL A 184 -9.17 -13.71 -20.06
C VAL A 184 -9.35 -14.68 -21.22
N LYS A 185 -10.31 -14.41 -22.12
CA LYS A 185 -10.56 -15.23 -23.32
C LYS A 185 -9.31 -15.30 -24.20
N LEU A 186 -8.65 -14.18 -24.45
CA LEU A 186 -7.45 -14.13 -25.30
C LEU A 186 -6.25 -14.84 -24.68
N TYR A 187 -5.99 -14.67 -23.38
CA TYR A 187 -4.90 -15.37 -22.66
C TYR A 187 -5.13 -16.90 -22.64
N MET A 188 -6.39 -17.33 -22.49
CA MET A 188 -6.74 -18.75 -22.51
C MET A 188 -6.61 -19.39 -23.90
N ASN A 189 -6.74 -18.62 -24.97
CA ASN A 189 -6.65 -19.08 -26.35
C ASN A 189 -5.21 -19.06 -26.92
N LEU A 190 -4.20 -18.67 -26.13
CA LEU A 190 -2.80 -18.78 -26.55
C LEU A 190 -2.40 -20.26 -26.71
N GLU A 191 -1.41 -20.54 -27.55
CA GLU A 191 -0.83 -21.89 -27.69
C GLU A 191 -0.37 -22.46 -26.33
N LYS A 192 0.16 -21.60 -25.47
CA LYS A 192 0.43 -21.88 -24.05
C LYS A 192 -0.36 -20.87 -23.23
N PRO A 193 -1.50 -21.27 -22.63
CA PRO A 193 -2.30 -20.36 -21.81
C PRO A 193 -1.50 -19.74 -20.68
N ASP A 194 -1.63 -18.42 -20.52
CA ASP A 194 -0.97 -17.68 -19.42
C ASP A 194 -1.90 -17.63 -18.20
N PHE A 195 -1.91 -18.70 -17.43
CA PHE A 195 -2.77 -18.85 -16.26
C PHE A 195 -2.45 -17.83 -15.17
N ILE A 196 -1.21 -17.32 -15.08
CA ILE A 196 -0.83 -16.31 -14.10
C ILE A 196 -1.62 -15.02 -14.37
N ASN A 197 -1.55 -14.48 -15.59
CA ASN A 197 -2.27 -13.28 -15.96
C ASN A 197 -3.79 -13.46 -16.00
N VAL A 198 -4.27 -14.66 -16.35
CA VAL A 198 -5.70 -14.99 -16.23
C VAL A 198 -6.18 -14.85 -14.80
N CYS A 199 -5.49 -15.44 -13.83
CA CYS A 199 -5.85 -15.33 -12.42
C CYS A 199 -5.81 -13.89 -11.90
N GLN A 200 -4.86 -13.07 -12.38
CA GLN A 200 -4.83 -11.64 -12.06
C GLN A 200 -6.09 -10.89 -12.57
N CYS A 201 -6.56 -11.23 -13.78
CA CYS A 201 -7.82 -10.68 -14.30
C CYS A 201 -9.02 -11.13 -13.46
N LEU A 202 -9.05 -12.41 -13.05
CA LEU A 202 -10.15 -13.01 -12.27
C LEU A 202 -10.28 -12.42 -10.87
N ILE A 203 -9.20 -11.93 -10.25
CA ILE A 203 -9.28 -11.17 -9.00
C ILE A 203 -10.14 -9.91 -9.19
N PHE A 204 -9.89 -9.13 -10.26
CA PHE A 204 -10.69 -7.93 -10.56
C PHE A 204 -12.13 -8.24 -10.89
N LEU A 205 -12.38 -9.37 -11.58
CA LEU A 205 -13.71 -9.85 -11.91
C LEU A 205 -14.45 -10.45 -10.71
N ASN A 206 -13.73 -10.68 -9.60
CA ASN A 206 -14.24 -11.34 -8.39
C ASN A 206 -14.86 -12.71 -8.68
N ASP A 207 -14.15 -13.54 -9.44
CA ASP A 207 -14.57 -14.89 -9.80
C ASP A 207 -13.67 -15.97 -9.17
N PRO A 208 -13.91 -16.33 -7.91
CA PRO A 208 -13.13 -17.34 -7.21
C PRO A 208 -13.33 -18.76 -7.76
N GLN A 209 -14.48 -19.04 -8.39
CA GLN A 209 -14.77 -20.36 -8.98
C GLN A 209 -13.85 -20.65 -10.17
N ALA A 210 -13.75 -19.70 -11.10
CA ALA A 210 -12.86 -19.84 -12.25
C ALA A 210 -11.39 -20.01 -11.84
N VAL A 211 -10.95 -19.34 -10.78
CA VAL A 211 -9.61 -19.52 -10.21
C VAL A 211 -9.42 -20.94 -9.67
N SER A 212 -10.41 -21.46 -8.93
CA SER A 212 -10.35 -22.83 -8.40
C SER A 212 -10.27 -23.87 -9.52
N ASP A 213 -11.07 -23.70 -10.58
CA ASP A 213 -11.07 -24.59 -11.76
C ASP A 213 -9.71 -24.59 -12.47
N ILE A 214 -9.03 -23.42 -12.56
CA ILE A 214 -7.69 -23.31 -13.12
C ILE A 214 -6.67 -24.03 -12.25
N LEU A 215 -6.72 -23.83 -10.93
CA LEU A 215 -5.78 -24.49 -10.00
C LEU A 215 -5.93 -26.01 -10.07
N GLU A 216 -7.16 -26.53 -10.10
CA GLU A 216 -7.43 -27.95 -10.29
C GLU A 216 -6.91 -28.51 -11.61
N LYS A 217 -7.10 -27.74 -12.70
CA LYS A 217 -6.57 -28.12 -14.00
C LYS A 217 -5.04 -28.22 -13.96
N LEU A 218 -4.36 -27.25 -13.34
CA LEU A 218 -2.89 -27.27 -13.22
C LEU A 218 -2.39 -28.46 -12.40
N VAL A 219 -3.13 -28.88 -11.36
CA VAL A 219 -2.81 -30.08 -10.59
C VAL A 219 -2.97 -31.32 -11.43
N LYS A 220 -4.06 -31.44 -12.22
CA LYS A 220 -4.31 -32.58 -13.12
C LYS A 220 -3.26 -32.67 -14.25
N ASP A 221 -2.79 -31.53 -14.73
CA ASP A 221 -1.78 -31.42 -15.80
C ASP A 221 -0.33 -31.56 -15.28
N ASP A 222 -0.14 -31.89 -14.00
CA ASP A 222 1.17 -32.04 -13.32
C ASP A 222 2.05 -30.76 -13.38
N ASN A 223 1.40 -29.59 -13.38
CA ASN A 223 2.06 -28.29 -13.40
C ASN A 223 1.96 -27.59 -12.05
N LEU A 224 2.45 -28.26 -11.00
CA LEU A 224 2.31 -27.86 -9.60
C LEU A 224 3.05 -26.57 -9.27
N LEU A 225 4.24 -26.36 -9.83
CA LEU A 225 5.03 -25.16 -9.57
C LEU A 225 4.30 -23.89 -10.00
N MET A 226 3.59 -23.96 -11.14
CA MET A 226 2.73 -22.86 -11.59
C MET A 226 1.56 -22.64 -10.63
N ALA A 227 0.92 -23.70 -10.18
CA ALA A 227 -0.19 -23.61 -9.23
C ALA A 227 0.26 -22.94 -7.91
N TYR A 228 1.40 -23.33 -7.37
CA TYR A 228 1.95 -22.72 -6.15
C TYR A 228 2.30 -21.25 -6.36
N GLN A 229 2.93 -20.90 -7.49
CA GLN A 229 3.23 -19.48 -7.79
C GLN A 229 1.95 -18.64 -7.88
N ILE A 230 0.92 -19.15 -8.55
CA ILE A 230 -0.39 -18.48 -8.63
C ILE A 230 -1.00 -18.31 -7.23
N CYS A 231 -0.92 -19.33 -6.37
CA CYS A 231 -1.42 -19.24 -5.01
C CYS A 231 -0.73 -18.14 -4.20
N PHE A 232 0.61 -17.98 -4.31
CA PHE A 232 1.31 -16.86 -3.67
C PHE A 232 0.91 -15.50 -4.20
N ASP A 233 0.77 -15.38 -5.52
CA ASP A 233 0.36 -14.12 -6.16
C ASP A 233 -1.10 -13.76 -5.80
N LEU A 234 -1.99 -14.76 -5.68
CA LEU A 234 -3.36 -14.58 -5.18
C LEU A 234 -3.39 -14.08 -3.74
N TYR A 235 -2.61 -14.72 -2.86
CA TYR A 235 -2.53 -14.29 -1.46
C TYR A 235 -2.10 -12.83 -1.32
N GLU A 236 -1.14 -12.36 -2.11
CA GLU A 236 -0.66 -10.98 -2.07
C GLU A 236 -1.71 -9.95 -2.54
N SER A 237 -2.58 -10.34 -3.47
CA SER A 237 -3.43 -9.41 -4.22
C SER A 237 -4.92 -9.50 -3.90
N ALA A 238 -5.40 -10.64 -3.41
CA ALA A 238 -6.82 -10.89 -3.18
C ALA A 238 -7.26 -10.60 -1.73
N SER A 239 -8.57 -10.36 -1.53
CA SER A 239 -9.16 -10.18 -0.20
C SER A 239 -9.31 -11.51 0.55
N GLN A 240 -9.43 -11.45 1.90
CA GLN A 240 -9.70 -12.64 2.72
C GLN A 240 -10.96 -13.39 2.25
N GLN A 241 -12.02 -12.67 1.91
CA GLN A 241 -13.27 -13.27 1.42
C GLN A 241 -13.07 -14.06 0.12
N PHE A 242 -12.34 -13.48 -0.84
CA PHE A 242 -12.03 -14.14 -2.10
C PHE A 242 -11.21 -15.41 -1.88
N LEU A 243 -10.14 -15.32 -1.09
CA LEU A 243 -9.26 -16.46 -0.77
C LEU A 243 -10.02 -17.57 -0.03
N SER A 244 -10.88 -17.21 0.93
CA SER A 244 -11.73 -18.18 1.64
C SER A 244 -12.66 -18.92 0.70
N SER A 245 -13.24 -18.24 -0.29
CA SER A 245 -14.08 -18.86 -1.32
C SER A 245 -13.29 -19.83 -2.20
N VAL A 246 -12.08 -19.46 -2.63
CA VAL A 246 -11.19 -20.35 -3.39
C VAL A 246 -10.82 -21.60 -2.57
N ILE A 247 -10.45 -21.42 -1.30
CA ILE A 247 -10.12 -22.52 -0.40
C ILE A 247 -11.31 -23.45 -0.20
N GLN A 248 -12.51 -22.90 -0.01
CA GLN A 248 -13.73 -23.69 0.15
C GLN A 248 -14.02 -24.52 -1.12
N ASN A 249 -13.89 -23.94 -2.30
CA ASN A 249 -14.06 -24.65 -3.56
C ASN A 249 -13.05 -25.80 -3.69
N LEU A 250 -11.77 -25.56 -3.39
CA LEU A 250 -10.74 -26.61 -3.44
C LEU A 250 -10.97 -27.76 -2.44
N ARG A 251 -11.57 -27.47 -1.27
CA ARG A 251 -11.96 -28.49 -0.28
C ARG A 251 -13.13 -29.36 -0.73
N THR A 252 -14.14 -28.78 -1.41
CA THR A 252 -15.33 -29.51 -1.85
C THR A 252 -15.03 -30.51 -2.95
N VAL A 253 -14.07 -30.23 -3.81
CA VAL A 253 -13.66 -31.15 -4.91
C VAL A 253 -12.87 -32.35 -4.39
N GLY A 254 -12.20 -32.23 -3.24
CA GLY A 254 -11.47 -33.33 -2.60
C GLY A 254 -12.35 -34.38 -1.91
N THR A 255 -13.67 -34.15 -1.79
CA THR A 255 -14.61 -35.14 -1.23
C THR A 255 -15.32 -35.86 -2.37
N PRO A 256 -15.21 -37.22 -2.46
CA PRO A 256 -16.02 -37.98 -3.41
C PRO A 256 -17.51 -37.78 -3.10
N ILE A 257 -18.27 -37.27 -4.06
CA ILE A 257 -19.74 -37.24 -3.96
C ILE A 257 -20.21 -38.68 -3.74
N PRO A 258 -20.86 -39.02 -2.61
CA PRO A 258 -21.49 -40.35 -2.49
C PRO A 258 -22.58 -40.45 -3.58
N ALA A 259 -22.45 -41.42 -4.46
CA ALA A 259 -23.50 -41.76 -5.43
C ALA A 259 -24.82 -41.93 -4.69
N VAL A 260 -25.78 -41.09 -5.00
CA VAL A 260 -27.17 -41.21 -4.47
C VAL A 260 -27.86 -42.42 -5.09
N PRO A 261 -28.21 -43.42 -4.28
CA PRO A 261 -29.30 -44.36 -4.69
C PRO A 261 -30.62 -43.73 -4.24
N GLY A 262 -31.59 -43.78 -5.17
CA GLY A 262 -32.87 -43.14 -5.12
C GLY A 262 -33.68 -43.21 -3.82
N SER A 263 -34.42 -42.14 -3.68
CA SER A 263 -35.69 -41.90 -3.00
C SER A 263 -36.25 -42.98 -2.07
N THR A 264 -36.47 -42.65 -0.79
CA THR A 264 -37.81 -42.61 -0.17
C THR A 264 -37.73 -42.06 1.27
N ASN A 265 -38.81 -41.33 1.59
CA ASN A 265 -39.19 -40.66 2.82
C ASN A 265 -38.87 -41.34 4.16
N THR A 266 -38.59 -40.56 5.18
CA THR A 266 -39.33 -40.31 6.42
C THR A 266 -38.43 -40.16 7.63
N GLY A 267 -38.53 -39.01 8.24
CA GLY A 267 -38.73 -38.75 9.68
C GLY A 267 -37.69 -39.16 10.73
N THR A 268 -37.42 -38.17 11.55
CA THR A 268 -37.05 -38.19 12.99
C THR A 268 -35.58 -38.03 13.39
N VAL A 269 -35.32 -36.92 14.05
CA VAL A 269 -34.23 -36.65 15.02
C VAL A 269 -34.35 -37.61 16.21
N PRO A 270 -33.34 -38.08 16.95
CA PRO A 270 -32.57 -37.21 17.86
C PRO A 270 -31.10 -37.55 18.18
N THR A 271 -30.41 -36.52 18.59
CA THR A 271 -29.38 -36.36 19.68
C THR A 271 -28.45 -37.51 20.12
N GLN A 272 -27.23 -37.01 20.37
CA GLN A 272 -26.26 -37.35 21.44
C GLN A 272 -24.99 -38.12 21.10
N GLU A 273 -23.91 -37.36 21.24
CA GLU A 273 -22.71 -37.63 22.08
C GLU A 273 -21.98 -39.00 21.94
N LYS A 274 -20.72 -38.95 21.62
CA LYS A 274 -19.56 -39.12 22.53
C LYS A 274 -18.24 -39.33 21.81
N ASP A 275 -17.29 -38.63 22.39
CA ASP A 275 -15.84 -38.87 22.49
C ASP A 275 -15.27 -40.19 22.01
N SER A 276 -14.14 -40.11 21.32
CA SER A 276 -13.00 -40.95 21.66
C SER A 276 -11.71 -40.47 21.02
N ASP A 277 -10.76 -40.19 21.89
CA ASP A 277 -9.32 -40.09 21.68
C ASP A 277 -8.78 -41.24 20.83
N ALA A 278 -7.86 -40.95 19.94
CA ALA A 278 -6.89 -41.91 19.43
C ALA A 278 -5.50 -41.25 19.32
N MET A 279 -4.67 -41.58 20.27
CA MET A 279 -3.22 -41.44 20.30
C MET A 279 -2.60 -42.08 19.04
N GLU A 280 -1.77 -41.37 18.34
CA GLU A 280 -0.80 -41.94 17.40
C GLU A 280 0.52 -42.21 18.09
N THR A 281 0.86 -43.49 18.11
CA THR A 281 2.18 -44.00 18.51
C THR A 281 3.14 -43.99 17.31
N GLU A 282 4.31 -43.40 17.55
CA GLU A 282 5.46 -43.53 16.64
C GLU A 282 5.99 -44.94 16.61
N ASP A 283 6.23 -45.49 15.43
CA ASP A 283 7.13 -46.63 15.25
C ASP A 283 8.21 -46.33 14.19
N LYS A 284 9.43 -46.43 14.66
CA LYS A 284 10.66 -46.42 13.84
C LYS A 284 10.81 -47.76 13.14
N ALA A 285 11.16 -47.76 11.86
CA ALA A 285 12.36 -48.44 11.38
C ALA A 285 12.34 -48.62 9.83
N GLY A 286 13.47 -48.44 9.18
CA GLY A 286 13.86 -49.22 8.01
C GLY A 286 14.09 -48.45 6.73
N SER A 287 15.34 -48.06 6.53
CA SER A 287 15.93 -47.56 5.32
C SER A 287 15.81 -48.52 4.12
N SER A 288 15.38 -47.99 2.97
CA SER A 288 15.86 -48.43 1.64
C SER A 288 15.50 -47.37 0.57
N PRO A 289 16.34 -47.09 -0.42
CA PRO A 289 16.12 -46.01 -1.35
C PRO A 289 15.17 -46.44 -2.47
N ALA A 290 14.04 -45.81 -2.54
CA ALA A 290 13.13 -45.95 -3.68
C ALA A 290 12.73 -44.57 -4.20
N GLY A 291 12.71 -44.44 -5.52
CA GLY A 291 12.50 -43.27 -6.32
C GLY A 291 11.39 -42.35 -5.84
N LYS A 292 11.58 -41.04 -6.10
CA LYS A 292 10.63 -39.96 -5.80
C LYS A 292 9.20 -40.37 -6.17
N ALA A 293 8.43 -40.79 -5.18
CA ALA A 293 6.99 -41.03 -5.35
C ALA A 293 6.31 -39.67 -5.52
N LYS A 294 5.62 -39.46 -6.64
CA LYS A 294 4.72 -38.31 -6.85
C LYS A 294 3.74 -38.26 -5.68
N GLY A 295 3.74 -37.14 -4.93
CA GLY A 295 2.85 -36.95 -3.79
C GLY A 295 1.39 -37.17 -4.18
N GLU A 296 0.61 -37.78 -3.29
CA GLU A 296 -0.80 -38.01 -3.53
C GLU A 296 -1.55 -36.67 -3.77
N PRO A 297 -2.61 -36.63 -4.60
CA PRO A 297 -3.37 -35.40 -4.90
C PRO A 297 -3.90 -34.67 -3.65
N LYS A 298 -4.12 -35.39 -2.55
CA LYS A 298 -4.54 -34.81 -1.25
C LYS A 298 -3.46 -33.95 -0.60
N ASP A 299 -2.20 -34.32 -0.74
CA ASP A 299 -1.07 -33.57 -0.18
C ASP A 299 -0.83 -32.27 -0.97
N GLN A 300 -1.01 -32.31 -2.28
CA GLN A 300 -0.84 -31.17 -3.17
C GLN A 300 -1.91 -30.08 -2.90
N ASN A 301 -3.17 -30.48 -2.73
CA ASN A 301 -4.24 -29.55 -2.36
C ASN A 301 -4.00 -28.96 -0.96
N SER A 302 -3.46 -29.73 -0.03
CA SER A 302 -3.10 -29.25 1.31
C SER A 302 -2.01 -28.17 1.25
N LYS A 303 -0.98 -28.33 0.41
CA LYS A 303 0.06 -27.32 0.20
C LYS A 303 -0.52 -26.03 -0.39
N MET A 304 -1.39 -26.11 -1.40
CA MET A 304 -2.04 -24.94 -2.00
C MET A 304 -2.92 -24.21 -0.96
N ILE A 305 -3.68 -24.93 -0.16
CA ILE A 305 -4.51 -24.35 0.89
C ILE A 305 -3.66 -23.62 1.94
N LYS A 306 -2.50 -24.15 2.33
CA LYS A 306 -1.56 -23.47 3.24
C LYS A 306 -1.00 -22.16 2.65
N ILE A 307 -0.76 -22.13 1.34
CA ILE A 307 -0.33 -20.90 0.67
C ILE A 307 -1.47 -19.89 0.63
N LEU A 308 -2.66 -20.30 0.17
CA LEU A 308 -3.83 -19.42 0.04
C LEU A 308 -4.35 -18.91 1.38
N SER A 309 -4.23 -19.70 2.46
CA SER A 309 -4.56 -19.26 3.81
C SER A 309 -3.62 -18.17 4.33
N GLY A 310 -2.46 -17.97 3.70
CA GLY A 310 -1.44 -17.01 4.11
C GLY A 310 -0.42 -17.54 5.11
N GLU A 311 -0.65 -18.69 5.73
CA GLU A 311 0.24 -19.27 6.75
C GLU A 311 1.70 -19.34 6.27
N MET A 312 1.91 -19.81 5.04
CA MET A 312 3.24 -19.96 4.47
C MET A 312 3.92 -18.61 4.19
N ALA A 313 3.22 -17.67 3.56
CA ALA A 313 3.77 -16.38 3.21
C ALA A 313 4.12 -15.56 4.46
N ILE A 314 3.26 -15.58 5.47
CA ILE A 314 3.46 -14.89 6.74
C ILE A 314 4.69 -15.44 7.46
N GLU A 315 4.83 -16.76 7.55
CA GLU A 315 5.99 -17.40 8.16
C GLU A 315 7.30 -17.07 7.46
N LEU A 316 7.31 -17.11 6.12
CA LEU A 316 8.49 -16.76 5.32
C LEU A 316 8.90 -15.29 5.48
N HIS A 317 7.94 -14.37 5.50
CA HIS A 317 8.21 -12.96 5.75
C HIS A 317 8.71 -12.71 7.17
N LEU A 318 8.16 -13.41 8.17
CA LEU A 318 8.61 -13.35 9.55
C LEU A 318 10.08 -13.80 9.65
N GLN A 319 10.42 -14.96 9.08
CA GLN A 319 11.79 -15.46 9.02
C GLN A 319 12.75 -14.47 8.35
N PHE A 320 12.33 -13.85 7.27
CA PHE A 320 13.11 -12.82 6.58
C PHE A 320 13.37 -11.61 7.48
N LEU A 321 12.34 -11.06 8.14
CA LEU A 321 12.46 -9.87 8.98
C LEU A 321 13.31 -10.13 10.23
N ILE A 322 13.20 -11.29 10.85
CA ILE A 322 14.02 -11.68 12.01
C ILE A 322 15.49 -11.81 11.60
N ARG A 323 15.77 -12.51 10.50
CA ARG A 323 17.12 -12.78 10.01
C ARG A 323 17.87 -11.51 9.62
N ASN A 324 17.18 -10.58 8.98
CA ASN A 324 17.79 -9.37 8.39
C ASN A 324 17.59 -8.11 9.24
N ASN A 325 17.23 -8.22 10.50
CA ASN A 325 17.01 -7.06 11.37
C ASN A 325 18.29 -6.21 11.50
N ASN A 326 18.24 -4.99 10.95
CA ASN A 326 19.31 -3.99 10.99
C ASN A 326 18.87 -2.70 11.67
N ALA A 327 17.94 -2.79 12.63
CA ALA A 327 17.52 -1.65 13.42
C ALA A 327 18.69 -1.08 14.26
N ASP A 328 18.82 0.24 14.30
CA ASP A 328 19.82 0.93 15.09
C ASP A 328 19.21 1.44 16.40
N LEU A 329 19.45 0.72 17.48
CA LEU A 329 18.96 1.08 18.81
C LEU A 329 19.51 2.41 19.36
N MET A 330 20.65 2.91 18.84
CA MET A 330 21.20 4.19 19.27
C MET A 330 20.28 5.36 18.89
N ILE A 331 19.53 5.27 17.80
CA ILE A 331 18.54 6.27 17.41
C ILE A 331 17.49 6.41 18.52
N LEU A 332 16.94 5.30 19.00
CA LEU A 332 15.94 5.27 20.07
C LEU A 332 16.51 5.70 21.42
N LYS A 333 17.74 5.30 21.75
CA LYS A 333 18.44 5.72 23.00
C LYS A 333 18.64 7.23 23.02
N ASN A 334 19.11 7.81 21.93
CA ASN A 334 19.29 9.25 21.80
C ASN A 334 17.94 10.00 21.89
N THR A 335 16.91 9.46 21.26
CA THR A 335 15.54 10.02 21.34
C THR A 335 15.01 9.97 22.77
N LYS A 336 15.10 8.82 23.44
CA LYS A 336 14.70 8.63 24.83
C LYS A 336 15.38 9.66 25.76
N ASP A 337 16.68 9.90 25.58
CA ASP A 337 17.44 10.81 26.40
C ASP A 337 17.08 12.29 26.15
N ALA A 338 16.60 12.63 24.98
CA ALA A 338 16.14 13.96 24.62
C ALA A 338 14.69 14.27 25.08
N VAL A 339 13.86 13.25 25.24
CA VAL A 339 12.42 13.36 25.51
C VAL A 339 12.14 13.65 27.00
N ARG A 340 11.24 14.63 27.26
CA ARG A 340 10.88 15.08 28.62
C ARG A 340 9.36 15.13 28.89
N ASN A 341 8.50 14.93 27.89
CA ASN A 341 7.05 15.00 28.03
C ASN A 341 6.36 13.69 27.61
N SER A 342 5.10 13.51 28.04
CA SER A 342 4.35 12.27 27.80
C SER A 342 4.01 12.04 26.33
N VAL A 343 3.79 13.09 25.55
CA VAL A 343 3.45 12.99 24.12
C VAL A 343 4.64 12.42 23.35
N CYS A 344 5.83 12.98 23.54
CA CYS A 344 7.04 12.47 22.90
C CYS A 344 7.47 11.09 23.45
N HIS A 345 7.15 10.78 24.71
CA HIS A 345 7.32 9.44 25.26
C HIS A 345 6.47 8.43 24.48
N THR A 346 5.20 8.72 24.29
CA THR A 346 4.30 7.89 23.47
C THR A 346 4.80 7.78 22.03
N ALA A 347 5.23 8.88 21.43
CA ALA A 347 5.83 8.89 20.11
C ALA A 347 7.06 7.97 19.99
N THR A 348 7.91 7.94 21.02
CA THR A 348 9.10 7.08 21.03
C THR A 348 8.73 5.61 21.10
N VAL A 349 7.70 5.25 21.88
CA VAL A 349 7.17 3.88 21.94
C VAL A 349 6.62 3.45 20.58
N ILE A 350 5.85 4.32 19.92
CA ILE A 350 5.32 4.07 18.59
C ILE A 350 6.45 3.93 17.56
N ALA A 351 7.44 4.83 17.60
CA ALA A 351 8.61 4.77 16.71
C ALA A 351 9.41 3.46 16.88
N ASN A 352 9.59 3.00 18.12
CA ASN A 352 10.20 1.70 18.39
C ASN A 352 9.41 0.56 17.74
N SER A 353 8.09 0.59 17.83
CA SER A 353 7.25 -0.43 17.20
C SER A 353 7.39 -0.44 15.68
N PHE A 354 7.48 0.73 15.04
CA PHE A 354 7.72 0.84 13.61
C PHE A 354 9.09 0.30 13.21
N MET A 355 10.14 0.71 13.91
CA MET A 355 11.51 0.25 13.65
C MET A 355 11.63 -1.28 13.74
N HIS A 356 10.87 -1.91 14.61
CA HIS A 356 10.92 -3.34 14.87
C HIS A 356 9.71 -4.12 14.34
N THR A 357 8.91 -3.53 13.45
CA THR A 357 7.72 -4.20 12.86
C THR A 357 8.07 -5.58 12.31
N GLY A 358 7.43 -6.62 12.83
CA GLY A 358 7.61 -8.01 12.40
C GLY A 358 8.97 -8.63 12.71
N THR A 359 9.88 -7.93 13.39
CA THR A 359 11.21 -8.47 13.76
C THR A 359 11.21 -9.28 15.04
N THR A 360 10.11 -9.26 15.78
CA THR A 360 9.95 -9.87 17.11
C THR A 360 10.89 -9.34 18.20
N SER A 361 11.73 -8.35 17.90
CA SER A 361 12.70 -7.79 18.85
C SER A 361 12.08 -6.69 19.69
N ASP A 362 11.84 -6.96 20.96
CA ASP A 362 11.38 -6.01 21.97
C ASP A 362 12.53 -5.56 22.93
N GLN A 363 13.77 -5.72 22.49
CA GLN A 363 14.97 -5.41 23.27
C GLN A 363 14.97 -4.00 23.85
N PHE A 364 14.57 -2.99 23.05
CA PHE A 364 14.54 -1.61 23.55
C PHE A 364 13.59 -1.46 24.74
N LEU A 365 12.42 -2.10 24.71
CA LEU A 365 11.44 -2.05 25.79
C LEU A 365 11.98 -2.76 27.05
N ARG A 366 12.57 -3.93 26.90
CA ARG A 366 13.16 -4.70 28.01
C ARG A 366 14.33 -3.98 28.68
N GLU A 367 15.18 -3.32 27.91
CA GLU A 367 16.31 -2.54 28.44
C GLU A 367 15.88 -1.25 29.15
N ASN A 368 14.63 -0.79 28.96
CA ASN A 368 14.14 0.48 29.43
C ASN A 368 12.85 0.40 30.25
N LEU A 369 12.64 -0.64 31.03
CA LEU A 369 11.40 -0.89 31.77
C LEU A 369 11.01 0.26 32.73
N GLU A 370 11.96 0.85 33.45
CA GLU A 370 11.71 2.00 34.32
C GLU A 370 11.22 3.23 33.55
N TRP A 371 11.77 3.45 32.37
CA TRP A 371 11.33 4.54 31.50
C TRP A 371 9.94 4.23 30.93
N LEU A 372 9.69 2.99 30.50
CA LEU A 372 8.41 2.53 29.98
C LEU A 372 7.30 2.61 31.03
N ALA A 373 7.61 2.34 32.31
CA ALA A 373 6.66 2.42 33.42
C ALA A 373 6.04 3.82 33.64
N ARG A 374 6.62 4.87 33.03
CA ARG A 374 6.04 6.22 33.02
C ARG A 374 4.80 6.32 32.13
N ALA A 375 4.55 5.38 31.26
CA ALA A 375 3.32 5.30 30.48
C ALA A 375 2.16 4.88 31.38
N THR A 376 1.16 5.76 31.51
CA THR A 376 -0.04 5.55 32.32
C THR A 376 -1.29 5.69 31.45
N ASN A 377 -2.40 5.07 31.86
CA ASN A 377 -3.68 5.18 31.16
C ASN A 377 -3.56 4.81 29.65
N TRP A 378 -4.03 5.67 28.79
CA TRP A 378 -4.00 5.45 27.35
C TRP A 378 -2.59 5.31 26.75
N ALA A 379 -1.58 5.91 27.37
CA ALA A 379 -0.18 5.68 26.97
C ALA A 379 0.25 4.22 27.26
N LYS A 380 -0.25 3.63 28.37
CA LYS A 380 -0.06 2.20 28.66
C LYS A 380 -0.77 1.30 27.66
N PHE A 381 -1.99 1.68 27.25
CA PHE A 381 -2.72 1.00 26.19
C PHE A 381 -1.92 0.98 24.89
N THR A 382 -1.39 2.13 24.46
CA THR A 382 -0.56 2.26 23.27
C THR A 382 0.75 1.47 23.39
N ALA A 383 1.40 1.50 24.53
CA ALA A 383 2.63 0.76 24.78
C ALA A 383 2.42 -0.76 24.70
N THR A 384 1.30 -1.25 25.25
CA THR A 384 0.94 -2.67 25.15
C THR A 384 0.60 -3.05 23.70
N ALA A 385 -0.16 -2.22 22.99
CA ALA A 385 -0.49 -2.44 21.59
C ALA A 385 0.75 -2.44 20.67
N SER A 386 1.80 -1.69 21.04
CA SER A 386 3.07 -1.65 20.28
C SER A 386 3.73 -3.03 20.16
N LEU A 387 3.52 -3.92 21.13
CA LEU A 387 3.98 -5.31 21.06
C LEU A 387 3.34 -6.06 19.88
N GLY A 388 2.08 -5.74 19.57
CA GLY A 388 1.41 -6.32 18.40
C GLY A 388 2.05 -5.93 17.08
N VAL A 389 2.58 -4.74 16.97
CA VAL A 389 3.34 -4.28 15.79
C VAL A 389 4.69 -4.98 15.70
N ILE A 390 5.42 -5.07 16.81
CA ILE A 390 6.72 -5.74 16.88
C ILE A 390 6.61 -7.22 16.50
N HIS A 391 5.58 -7.89 16.98
CA HIS A 391 5.33 -9.32 16.75
C HIS A 391 4.35 -9.59 15.59
N LYS A 392 4.14 -8.63 14.69
CA LYS A 392 3.27 -8.82 13.53
C LYS A 392 3.67 -10.07 12.73
N GLY A 393 2.70 -10.94 12.48
CA GLY A 393 2.91 -12.20 11.77
C GLY A 393 3.42 -13.37 12.63
N HIS A 394 3.74 -13.14 13.90
CA HIS A 394 4.11 -14.20 14.86
C HIS A 394 2.85 -14.84 15.46
N GLU A 395 2.06 -15.47 14.61
CA GLU A 395 0.68 -15.91 14.93
C GLU A 395 0.62 -17.15 15.83
N LYS A 396 1.49 -18.12 15.60
CA LYS A 396 1.46 -19.42 16.29
C LYS A 396 1.59 -19.29 17.82
N GLU A 397 2.36 -18.32 18.27
CA GLU A 397 2.65 -18.09 19.68
C GLU A 397 1.99 -16.83 20.25
N ALA A 398 1.13 -16.17 19.47
CA ALA A 398 0.57 -14.87 19.83
C ALA A 398 -0.18 -14.88 21.16
N LEU A 399 -1.02 -15.86 21.42
CA LEU A 399 -1.77 -15.96 22.69
C LEU A 399 -0.84 -16.19 23.89
N GLN A 400 0.18 -17.01 23.75
CA GLN A 400 1.17 -17.26 24.82
C GLN A 400 2.00 -15.99 25.07
N LEU A 401 2.46 -15.35 24.04
CA LEU A 401 3.25 -14.13 24.09
C LEU A 401 2.50 -12.98 24.77
N MET A 402 1.22 -12.84 24.46
CA MET A 402 0.37 -11.80 25.03
C MET A 402 -0.31 -12.19 26.34
N ALA A 403 -0.15 -13.44 26.84
CA ALA A 403 -0.89 -13.99 27.97
C ALA A 403 -0.88 -13.12 29.24
N THR A 404 0.21 -12.39 29.50
CA THR A 404 0.32 -11.49 30.65
C THR A 404 -0.50 -10.20 30.51
N TYR A 405 -0.85 -9.84 29.29
CA TYR A 405 -1.54 -8.59 28.93
C TYR A 405 -3.01 -8.81 28.60
N LEU A 406 -3.46 -10.04 28.45
CA LEU A 406 -4.85 -10.38 28.10
C LEU A 406 -5.74 -10.41 29.37
N PRO A 407 -7.07 -10.18 29.22
CA PRO A 407 -8.02 -10.30 30.32
C PRO A 407 -7.96 -11.67 31.00
N LYS A 408 -8.01 -11.67 32.35
CA LYS A 408 -7.97 -12.89 33.18
C LYS A 408 -9.14 -12.93 34.14
N ASP A 409 -9.76 -14.08 34.29
CA ASP A 409 -10.90 -14.29 35.19
C ASP A 409 -10.51 -14.22 36.70
N THR A 410 -9.25 -14.51 37.01
CA THR A 410 -8.80 -14.69 38.42
C THR A 410 -8.21 -13.46 39.08
N SER A 411 -7.67 -12.53 38.30
CA SER A 411 -7.17 -11.25 38.79
C SER A 411 -7.25 -10.19 37.67
N PRO A 412 -8.21 -9.25 37.78
CA PRO A 412 -8.31 -8.21 36.76
C PRO A 412 -7.03 -7.35 36.77
N GLY A 413 -6.39 -7.27 35.61
CA GLY A 413 -5.27 -6.38 35.38
C GLY A 413 -5.72 -4.93 35.19
N SER A 414 -4.81 -4.09 34.72
CA SER A 414 -5.20 -2.75 34.29
C SER A 414 -6.05 -2.83 33.02
N ALA A 415 -7.23 -2.21 32.99
CA ALA A 415 -8.10 -2.20 31.81
C ALA A 415 -7.39 -1.67 30.55
N TYR A 416 -6.50 -0.70 30.70
CA TYR A 416 -5.67 -0.16 29.62
C TYR A 416 -4.69 -1.19 29.05
N GLN A 417 -4.13 -2.04 29.92
CA GLN A 417 -3.23 -3.11 29.51
C GLN A 417 -4.01 -4.22 28.78
N GLU A 418 -5.15 -4.62 29.33
CA GLU A 418 -6.00 -5.66 28.75
C GLU A 418 -6.58 -5.22 27.40
N GLY A 419 -7.08 -4.01 27.29
CA GLY A 419 -7.53 -3.45 26.01
C GLY A 419 -6.40 -3.34 24.99
N GLY A 420 -5.23 -2.86 25.41
CA GLY A 420 -4.03 -2.81 24.58
C GLY A 420 -3.57 -4.20 24.12
N GLY A 421 -3.73 -5.24 24.97
CA GLY A 421 -3.43 -6.63 24.64
C GLY A 421 -4.35 -7.21 23.56
N LEU A 422 -5.65 -6.95 23.64
CA LEU A 422 -6.59 -7.36 22.60
C LEU A 422 -6.34 -6.64 21.28
N TYR A 423 -6.01 -5.35 21.33
CA TYR A 423 -5.59 -4.60 20.16
C TYR A 423 -4.30 -5.16 19.56
N ALA A 424 -3.32 -5.52 20.39
CA ALA A 424 -2.09 -6.15 19.95
C ALA A 424 -2.33 -7.47 19.22
N LEU A 425 -3.24 -8.33 19.72
CA LEU A 425 -3.62 -9.55 19.01
C LEU A 425 -4.18 -9.26 17.61
N GLY A 426 -5.01 -8.24 17.49
CA GLY A 426 -5.52 -7.79 16.18
C GLY A 426 -4.41 -7.31 15.24
N LEU A 427 -3.39 -6.63 15.76
CA LEU A 427 -2.22 -6.19 14.98
C LEU A 427 -1.33 -7.35 14.54
N ILE A 428 -1.13 -8.36 15.39
CA ILE A 428 -0.37 -9.57 15.04
C ILE A 428 -1.07 -10.31 13.89
N HIS A 429 -2.38 -10.46 13.98
CA HIS A 429 -3.22 -11.19 13.04
C HIS A 429 -3.91 -10.29 12.00
N ALA A 430 -3.40 -9.09 11.76
CA ALA A 430 -4.03 -8.14 10.84
C ALA A 430 -4.23 -8.74 9.45
N ASN A 431 -5.46 -8.70 8.95
CA ASN A 431 -5.88 -9.29 7.68
C ASN A 431 -5.67 -10.82 7.58
N HIS A 432 -5.49 -11.51 8.71
CA HIS A 432 -5.32 -12.96 8.77
C HIS A 432 -5.85 -13.48 10.11
N GLY A 433 -7.15 -13.32 10.35
CA GLY A 433 -7.74 -13.59 11.65
C GLY A 433 -7.83 -15.08 12.00
N GLY A 434 -8.27 -15.94 11.07
CA GLY A 434 -8.43 -17.36 11.37
C GLY A 434 -9.19 -17.62 12.67
N ASP A 435 -8.65 -18.50 13.52
CA ASP A 435 -9.25 -18.88 14.80
C ASP A 435 -9.19 -17.77 15.87
N ILE A 436 -8.32 -16.77 15.71
CA ILE A 436 -8.23 -15.66 16.66
C ILE A 436 -9.49 -14.78 16.66
N ILE A 437 -10.25 -14.78 15.56
CA ILE A 437 -11.51 -14.04 15.46
C ILE A 437 -12.49 -14.55 16.51
N ASP A 438 -12.63 -15.87 16.68
CA ASP A 438 -13.55 -16.47 17.64
C ASP A 438 -13.12 -16.19 19.08
N TYR A 439 -11.81 -16.20 19.35
CA TYR A 439 -11.28 -15.78 20.64
C TYR A 439 -11.62 -14.30 20.93
N LEU A 440 -11.36 -13.39 20.00
CA LEU A 440 -11.65 -11.97 20.16
C LEU A 440 -13.16 -11.68 20.27
N LEU A 441 -13.99 -12.42 19.53
CA LEU A 441 -15.46 -12.38 19.69
C LEU A 441 -15.87 -12.71 21.12
N SER A 442 -15.33 -13.79 21.67
CA SER A 442 -15.62 -14.23 23.05
C SER A 442 -15.16 -13.16 24.06
N GLN A 443 -13.96 -12.60 23.91
CA GLN A 443 -13.43 -11.58 24.80
C GLN A 443 -14.27 -10.29 24.75
N LEU A 444 -14.63 -9.84 23.55
CA LEU A 444 -15.45 -8.63 23.39
C LEU A 444 -16.88 -8.83 23.97
N LYS A 445 -17.47 -9.98 23.77
CA LYS A 445 -18.79 -10.34 24.32
C LYS A 445 -18.82 -10.31 25.85
N ASN A 446 -17.74 -10.76 26.48
CA ASN A 446 -17.62 -10.89 27.94
C ASN A 446 -17.03 -9.63 28.59
N ALA A 447 -16.53 -8.67 27.81
CA ALA A 447 -15.91 -7.46 28.33
C ALA A 447 -16.93 -6.57 29.09
N SER A 448 -16.61 -6.23 30.34
CA SER A 448 -17.42 -5.35 31.18
C SER A 448 -16.94 -3.91 31.13
N ASN A 449 -15.66 -3.68 30.81
CA ASN A 449 -15.03 -2.36 30.82
C ASN A 449 -14.98 -1.76 29.40
N ASP A 450 -15.26 -0.47 29.27
CA ASP A 450 -15.28 0.28 28.01
C ASP A 450 -13.92 0.29 27.30
N ILE A 451 -12.82 0.39 28.05
CA ILE A 451 -11.45 0.40 27.48
C ILE A 451 -11.11 -0.97 26.89
N VAL A 452 -11.51 -2.05 27.58
CA VAL A 452 -11.31 -3.43 27.09
C VAL A 452 -12.16 -3.65 25.83
N ARG A 453 -13.40 -3.14 25.79
CA ARG A 453 -14.24 -3.19 24.59
C ARG A 453 -13.63 -2.37 23.44
N HIS A 454 -13.06 -1.21 23.71
CA HIS A 454 -12.36 -0.40 22.72
C HIS A 454 -11.21 -1.20 22.05
N GLY A 455 -10.33 -1.77 22.86
CA GLY A 455 -9.22 -2.60 22.36
C GLY A 455 -9.70 -3.87 21.66
N GLY A 456 -10.71 -4.54 22.22
CA GLY A 456 -11.32 -5.73 21.62
C GLY A 456 -11.99 -5.45 20.27
N ALA A 457 -12.69 -4.32 20.13
CA ALA A 457 -13.31 -3.91 18.87
C ALA A 457 -12.25 -3.59 17.79
N LEU A 458 -11.19 -2.85 18.14
CA LEU A 458 -10.07 -2.59 17.22
C LEU A 458 -9.38 -3.90 16.79
N GLY A 459 -9.08 -4.77 17.76
CA GLY A 459 -8.45 -6.06 17.50
C GLY A 459 -9.31 -6.96 16.60
N LEU A 460 -10.60 -7.05 16.88
CA LEU A 460 -11.54 -7.84 16.08
C LEU A 460 -11.71 -7.28 14.66
N GLY A 461 -11.79 -5.95 14.52
CA GLY A 461 -11.85 -5.29 13.21
C GLY A 461 -10.61 -5.57 12.35
N LEU A 462 -9.43 -5.56 12.96
CA LEU A 462 -8.16 -5.87 12.26
C LEU A 462 -8.08 -7.34 11.85
N ALA A 463 -8.40 -8.26 12.75
CA ALA A 463 -8.35 -9.69 12.48
C ALA A 463 -9.37 -10.10 11.41
N ALA A 464 -10.59 -9.57 11.48
CA ALA A 464 -11.67 -9.85 10.55
C ALA A 464 -11.73 -8.88 9.35
N LEU A 465 -10.65 -8.20 9.03
CA LEU A 465 -10.57 -7.19 7.96
C LEU A 465 -11.07 -7.75 6.61
N GLY A 466 -12.13 -7.15 6.06
CA GLY A 466 -12.68 -7.51 4.76
C GLY A 466 -13.33 -8.89 4.67
N THR A 467 -13.64 -9.54 5.81
CA THR A 467 -14.29 -10.87 5.84
C THR A 467 -15.80 -10.81 5.63
N ALA A 468 -16.41 -9.67 5.92
CA ALA A 468 -17.88 -9.48 5.92
C ALA A 468 -18.64 -10.51 6.78
N ARG A 469 -18.01 -11.04 7.86
CA ARG A 469 -18.64 -12.01 8.78
C ARG A 469 -19.79 -11.34 9.53
N GLN A 470 -20.99 -11.91 9.39
CA GLN A 470 -22.21 -11.35 9.98
C GLN A 470 -22.22 -11.41 11.51
N ASP A 471 -21.70 -12.46 12.12
CA ASP A 471 -21.59 -12.62 13.57
C ASP A 471 -20.69 -11.55 14.21
N VAL A 472 -19.58 -11.22 13.56
CA VAL A 472 -18.67 -10.16 13.94
C VAL A 472 -19.36 -8.78 13.81
N TYR A 473 -20.04 -8.56 12.68
CA TYR A 473 -20.78 -7.33 12.42
C TYR A 473 -21.86 -7.09 13.50
N ASP A 474 -22.67 -8.10 13.80
CA ASP A 474 -23.76 -8.00 14.77
C ASP A 474 -23.26 -7.69 16.18
N LEU A 475 -22.14 -8.27 16.61
CA LEU A 475 -21.54 -7.98 17.92
C LEU A 475 -20.99 -6.54 17.96
N LEU A 476 -20.28 -6.11 16.93
CA LEU A 476 -19.77 -4.73 16.85
C LEU A 476 -20.89 -3.70 16.79
N LYS A 477 -21.97 -3.98 16.05
CA LYS A 477 -23.16 -3.15 16.01
C LYS A 477 -23.83 -3.04 17.39
N SER A 478 -23.93 -4.16 18.12
CA SER A 478 -24.44 -4.17 19.48
C SER A 478 -23.59 -3.32 20.44
N ASN A 479 -22.27 -3.35 20.29
CA ASN A 479 -21.37 -2.48 21.05
C ASN A 479 -21.50 -0.99 20.67
N LEU A 480 -21.68 -0.68 19.38
CA LEU A 480 -21.92 0.69 18.91
C LEU A 480 -23.20 1.27 19.54
N TYR A 481 -24.28 0.49 19.60
CA TYR A 481 -25.59 0.92 20.08
C TYR A 481 -25.68 1.04 21.61
N GLN A 482 -24.61 0.72 22.34
CA GLN A 482 -24.51 1.06 23.76
C GLN A 482 -24.33 2.56 23.99
N ASP A 483 -24.03 3.33 22.96
CA ASP A 483 -23.80 4.78 22.96
C ASP A 483 -22.76 5.26 23.98
N ASP A 484 -21.76 4.40 24.23
CA ASP A 484 -20.58 4.77 25.01
C ASP A 484 -19.50 5.35 24.08
N ALA A 485 -18.99 6.53 24.40
CA ALA A 485 -18.06 7.26 23.54
C ALA A 485 -16.75 6.49 23.27
N VAL A 486 -16.25 5.75 24.25
CA VAL A 486 -14.98 4.99 24.13
C VAL A 486 -15.18 3.73 23.30
N THR A 487 -16.19 2.95 23.64
CA THR A 487 -16.52 1.72 22.93
C THR A 487 -16.99 2.01 21.50
N GLY A 488 -17.86 3.01 21.33
CA GLY A 488 -18.49 3.34 20.06
C GLY A 488 -17.52 3.89 19.01
N GLU A 489 -16.47 4.61 19.41
CA GLU A 489 -15.42 5.08 18.50
C GLU A 489 -14.71 3.89 17.81
N ALA A 490 -14.28 2.92 18.59
CA ALA A 490 -13.63 1.72 18.08
C ALA A 490 -14.61 0.82 17.31
N ALA A 491 -15.85 0.67 17.80
CA ALA A 491 -16.86 -0.15 17.15
C ALA A 491 -17.24 0.40 15.77
N GLY A 492 -17.39 1.72 15.63
CA GLY A 492 -17.68 2.38 14.36
C GLY A 492 -16.58 2.15 13.31
N LEU A 493 -15.32 2.28 13.71
CA LEU A 493 -14.18 1.98 12.85
C LEU A 493 -14.12 0.49 12.49
N ALA A 494 -14.31 -0.39 13.48
CA ALA A 494 -14.24 -1.84 13.31
C ALA A 494 -15.33 -2.37 12.36
N LEU A 495 -16.55 -1.83 12.43
CA LEU A 495 -17.62 -2.16 11.47
C LEU A 495 -17.19 -1.91 10.03
N GLY A 496 -16.55 -0.76 9.79
CA GLY A 496 -16.01 -0.44 8.47
C GLY A 496 -14.89 -1.38 8.03
N LEU A 497 -14.01 -1.78 8.94
CA LEU A 497 -12.92 -2.74 8.67
C LEU A 497 -13.48 -4.10 8.25
N VAL A 498 -14.46 -4.62 8.99
CA VAL A 498 -15.07 -5.93 8.70
C VAL A 498 -15.83 -5.92 7.38
N MET A 499 -16.57 -4.84 7.12
CA MET A 499 -17.42 -4.69 5.92
C MET A 499 -16.69 -3.99 4.76
N LEU A 500 -15.37 -3.95 4.78
CA LEU A 500 -14.55 -3.28 3.77
C LEU A 500 -14.90 -3.73 2.35
N GLY A 501 -15.31 -2.79 1.50
CA GLY A 501 -15.64 -3.05 0.11
C GLY A 501 -16.87 -3.92 -0.14
N SER A 502 -17.64 -4.25 0.89
CA SER A 502 -18.84 -5.09 0.76
C SER A 502 -19.98 -4.42 0.00
N LYS A 503 -20.04 -3.09 -0.01
CA LYS A 503 -21.20 -2.32 -0.52
C LYS A 503 -22.51 -2.73 0.16
N SER A 504 -22.45 -3.21 1.40
CA SER A 504 -23.66 -3.64 2.14
C SER A 504 -24.58 -2.45 2.40
N ALA A 505 -25.76 -2.48 1.79
CA ALA A 505 -26.79 -1.44 2.01
C ALA A 505 -27.19 -1.39 3.49
N GLN A 506 -27.32 -2.54 4.14
CA GLN A 506 -27.65 -2.66 5.56
C GLN A 506 -26.59 -1.99 6.44
N ALA A 507 -25.30 -2.25 6.17
CA ALA A 507 -24.22 -1.65 6.93
C ALA A 507 -24.19 -0.13 6.76
N ILE A 508 -24.39 0.37 5.55
CA ILE A 508 -24.43 1.80 5.27
C ILE A 508 -25.62 2.46 6.00
N GLU A 509 -26.81 1.87 5.90
CA GLU A 509 -28.03 2.37 6.57
C GLU A 509 -27.85 2.40 8.08
N ASP A 510 -27.37 1.33 8.69
CA ASP A 510 -27.12 1.23 10.12
C ASP A 510 -26.10 2.29 10.59
N MET A 511 -24.97 2.42 9.89
CA MET A 511 -23.90 3.31 10.29
C MET A 511 -24.24 4.78 10.06
N VAL A 512 -24.84 5.12 8.93
CA VAL A 512 -25.25 6.51 8.61
C VAL A 512 -26.43 6.92 9.49
N GLY A 513 -27.41 6.04 9.68
CA GLY A 513 -28.55 6.30 10.57
C GLY A 513 -28.11 6.58 11.99
N TYR A 514 -27.24 5.72 12.54
CA TYR A 514 -26.71 5.93 13.90
C TYR A 514 -25.82 7.18 14.01
N ALA A 515 -25.04 7.50 12.97
CA ALA A 515 -24.23 8.72 12.94
C ALA A 515 -25.09 10.00 13.01
N GLN A 516 -26.32 9.98 12.52
CA GLN A 516 -27.27 11.09 12.59
C GLN A 516 -27.98 11.19 13.94
N GLU A 517 -27.99 10.12 14.74
CA GLU A 517 -28.70 10.07 16.04
C GLU A 517 -27.78 10.35 17.23
N THR A 518 -26.52 9.85 17.18
CA THR A 518 -25.58 9.99 18.30
C THR A 518 -25.15 11.43 18.55
N GLN A 519 -24.96 11.81 19.82
CA GLN A 519 -24.41 13.10 20.26
C GLN A 519 -22.90 13.01 20.55
N HIS A 520 -22.30 11.82 20.47
CA HIS A 520 -20.89 11.60 20.76
C HIS A 520 -20.02 11.83 19.53
N GLU A 521 -19.29 12.93 19.51
CA GLU A 521 -18.36 13.30 18.42
C GLU A 521 -17.31 12.22 18.17
N LYS A 522 -16.84 11.51 19.19
CA LYS A 522 -15.88 10.40 19.05
C LYS A 522 -16.47 9.25 18.24
N ILE A 523 -17.72 8.87 18.51
CA ILE A 523 -18.44 7.84 17.74
C ILE A 523 -18.59 8.27 16.29
N LEU A 524 -18.97 9.52 16.06
CA LEU A 524 -19.05 10.10 14.72
C LEU A 524 -17.73 10.01 13.97
N ARG A 525 -16.59 10.28 14.62
CA ARG A 525 -15.26 10.17 13.99
C ARG A 525 -14.94 8.74 13.60
N GLY A 526 -15.23 7.77 14.46
CA GLY A 526 -15.05 6.35 14.14
C GLY A 526 -15.92 5.91 12.96
N LEU A 527 -17.20 6.28 12.99
CA LEU A 527 -18.15 6.00 11.92
C LEU A 527 -17.76 6.68 10.60
N ALA A 528 -17.23 7.91 10.63
CA ALA A 528 -16.83 8.64 9.45
C ALA A 528 -15.82 7.87 8.61
N VAL A 529 -14.85 7.25 9.25
CA VAL A 529 -13.86 6.42 8.59
C VAL A 529 -14.46 5.05 8.21
N GLY A 530 -15.26 4.47 9.11
CA GLY A 530 -15.90 3.17 8.88
C GLY A 530 -16.84 3.17 7.68
N ILE A 531 -17.69 4.17 7.53
CA ILE A 531 -18.62 4.32 6.39
C ILE A 531 -17.83 4.38 5.07
N ALA A 532 -16.74 5.13 5.03
CA ALA A 532 -15.90 5.23 3.84
C ALA A 532 -15.33 3.86 3.42
N MET A 533 -14.96 3.02 4.37
CA MET A 533 -14.39 1.70 4.10
C MET A 533 -15.37 0.75 3.44
N VAL A 534 -16.66 0.83 3.72
CA VAL A 534 -17.70 -0.04 3.12
C VAL A 534 -17.71 0.09 1.59
N MET A 535 -17.33 1.25 1.06
CA MET A 535 -17.30 1.55 -0.38
C MET A 535 -15.91 1.37 -1.02
N TYR A 536 -14.96 0.76 -0.35
CA TYR A 536 -13.63 0.53 -0.90
C TYR A 536 -13.66 -0.12 -2.29
N GLY A 537 -13.01 0.52 -3.27
CA GLY A 537 -12.88 0.03 -4.65
C GLY A 537 -14.18 -0.03 -5.47
N ARG A 538 -15.25 0.60 -5.00
CA ARG A 538 -16.58 0.54 -5.66
C ARG A 538 -16.78 1.60 -6.74
N MET A 539 -15.91 2.61 -6.82
CA MET A 539 -15.91 3.66 -7.84
C MET A 539 -17.30 4.34 -7.98
N GLU A 540 -17.89 4.32 -9.18
CA GLU A 540 -19.18 4.95 -9.49
C GLU A 540 -20.37 4.43 -8.66
N GLU A 541 -20.27 3.22 -8.14
CA GLU A 541 -21.33 2.66 -7.27
C GLU A 541 -21.46 3.42 -5.94
N ALA A 542 -20.43 4.16 -5.54
CA ALA A 542 -20.42 4.96 -4.31
C ALA A 542 -20.99 6.40 -4.50
N ASP A 543 -21.22 6.84 -5.74
CA ASP A 543 -21.52 8.25 -6.04
C ASP A 543 -22.78 8.75 -5.30
N ALA A 544 -23.81 7.92 -5.16
CA ALA A 544 -25.03 8.30 -4.41
C ALA A 544 -24.76 8.56 -2.92
N LEU A 545 -23.96 7.70 -2.29
CA LEU A 545 -23.56 7.87 -0.89
C LEU A 545 -22.66 9.10 -0.73
N ILE A 546 -21.71 9.30 -1.64
CA ILE A 546 -20.82 10.46 -1.64
C ILE A 546 -21.63 11.75 -1.72
N GLU A 547 -22.61 11.84 -2.63
CA GLU A 547 -23.47 13.03 -2.76
C GLU A 547 -24.27 13.30 -1.49
N SER A 548 -24.78 12.26 -0.84
CA SER A 548 -25.51 12.39 0.44
C SER A 548 -24.61 12.93 1.54
N LEU A 549 -23.43 12.31 1.75
CA LEU A 549 -22.50 12.71 2.80
C LEU A 549 -21.90 14.10 2.58
N CYS A 550 -21.58 14.48 1.34
CA CYS A 550 -21.02 15.79 1.03
C CYS A 550 -21.98 16.95 1.28
N ARG A 551 -23.28 16.69 1.32
CA ARG A 551 -24.32 17.70 1.58
C ARG A 551 -24.79 17.71 3.03
N ASP A 552 -24.25 16.86 3.88
CA ASP A 552 -24.64 16.79 5.27
C ASP A 552 -24.30 18.08 6.02
N LYS A 553 -25.11 18.42 7.02
CA LYS A 553 -24.90 19.59 7.88
C LYS A 553 -23.70 19.40 8.80
N ASP A 554 -23.49 18.16 9.26
CA ASP A 554 -22.38 17.82 10.16
C ASP A 554 -21.06 17.76 9.38
N PRO A 555 -20.05 18.54 9.79
CA PRO A 555 -18.75 18.53 9.13
C PRO A 555 -18.05 17.18 9.23
N ILE A 556 -18.30 16.37 10.25
CA ILE A 556 -17.69 15.04 10.41
C ILE A 556 -18.25 14.09 9.34
N LEU A 557 -19.54 14.18 9.03
CA LEU A 557 -20.15 13.42 7.93
C LEU A 557 -19.71 13.93 6.56
N ARG A 558 -19.52 15.25 6.37
CA ARG A 558 -18.89 15.76 5.13
C ARG A 558 -17.46 15.26 4.98
N ARG A 559 -16.69 15.19 6.08
CA ARG A 559 -15.36 14.59 6.10
C ARG A 559 -15.41 13.10 5.72
N SER A 560 -16.41 12.36 6.23
CA SER A 560 -16.68 10.98 5.79
C SER A 560 -16.90 10.89 4.28
N GLY A 561 -17.61 11.86 3.70
CA GLY A 561 -17.79 11.98 2.25
C GLY A 561 -16.47 12.08 1.51
N MET A 562 -15.49 12.84 2.02
CA MET A 562 -14.16 12.95 1.43
C MET A 562 -13.40 11.61 1.48
N TYR A 563 -13.41 10.93 2.62
CA TYR A 563 -12.81 9.60 2.74
C TYR A 563 -13.54 8.54 1.91
N THR A 564 -14.85 8.67 1.73
CA THR A 564 -15.63 7.78 0.84
C THR A 564 -15.18 7.94 -0.62
N VAL A 565 -14.93 9.18 -1.07
CA VAL A 565 -14.32 9.43 -2.40
C VAL A 565 -12.95 8.77 -2.48
N ALA A 566 -12.10 8.95 -1.46
CA ALA A 566 -10.77 8.35 -1.42
C ALA A 566 -10.80 6.83 -1.51
N MET A 567 -11.68 6.18 -0.76
CA MET A 567 -11.78 4.73 -0.70
C MET A 567 -12.44 4.13 -1.94
N ALA A 568 -13.50 4.75 -2.44
CA ALA A 568 -14.19 4.27 -3.64
C ALA A 568 -13.31 4.36 -4.89
N TYR A 569 -12.58 5.45 -5.05
CA TYR A 569 -11.76 5.77 -6.21
C TYR A 569 -10.25 5.60 -5.97
N CYS A 570 -9.85 4.86 -4.93
CA CYS A 570 -8.43 4.70 -4.60
C CYS A 570 -7.62 4.17 -5.79
N GLY A 571 -6.51 4.82 -6.08
CA GLY A 571 -5.60 4.48 -7.18
C GLY A 571 -6.18 4.60 -8.59
N SER A 572 -7.37 5.16 -8.76
CA SER A 572 -8.01 5.28 -10.08
C SER A 572 -7.49 6.48 -10.89
N GLY A 573 -6.95 7.50 -10.23
CA GLY A 573 -6.62 8.77 -10.87
C GLY A 573 -7.84 9.50 -11.48
N ASN A 574 -9.06 9.20 -11.01
CA ASN A 574 -10.30 9.72 -11.57
C ASN A 574 -10.36 11.24 -11.46
N ASN A 575 -10.38 11.92 -12.61
CA ASN A 575 -10.38 13.37 -12.68
C ASN A 575 -11.61 14.03 -12.04
N LYS A 576 -12.79 13.41 -12.17
CA LYS A 576 -14.01 13.92 -11.55
C LYS A 576 -13.90 13.90 -10.03
N ALA A 577 -13.37 12.82 -9.47
CA ALA A 577 -13.12 12.68 -8.05
C ALA A 577 -12.06 13.70 -7.56
N ILE A 578 -10.95 13.84 -8.27
CA ILE A 578 -9.88 14.80 -7.93
C ILE A 578 -10.42 16.24 -7.96
N ARG A 579 -11.17 16.63 -9.01
CA ARG A 579 -11.77 17.96 -9.09
C ARG A 579 -12.74 18.23 -7.95
N ARG A 580 -13.54 17.25 -7.56
CA ARG A 580 -14.43 17.37 -6.40
C ARG A 580 -13.64 17.64 -5.11
N LEU A 581 -12.58 16.88 -4.86
CA LEU A 581 -11.73 17.05 -3.68
C LEU A 581 -11.01 18.41 -3.68
N LEU A 582 -10.47 18.84 -4.82
CA LEU A 582 -9.84 20.15 -4.96
C LEU A 582 -10.85 21.28 -4.68
N HIS A 583 -12.09 21.14 -5.18
CA HIS A 583 -13.14 22.12 -4.92
C HIS A 583 -13.45 22.20 -3.42
N VAL A 584 -13.65 21.07 -2.74
CA VAL A 584 -13.95 21.04 -1.31
C VAL A 584 -12.78 21.57 -0.47
N ALA A 585 -11.54 21.27 -0.87
CA ALA A 585 -10.33 21.74 -0.20
C ALA A 585 -10.24 23.27 -0.07
N VAL A 586 -10.85 24.00 -1.00
CA VAL A 586 -10.84 25.48 -1.01
C VAL A 586 -12.17 26.10 -0.61
N SER A 587 -13.29 25.36 -0.67
CA SER A 587 -14.64 25.91 -0.51
C SER A 587 -15.34 25.51 0.79
N ASP A 588 -15.01 24.42 1.44
CA ASP A 588 -15.66 24.02 2.68
C ASP A 588 -15.33 24.98 3.83
N VAL A 589 -16.31 25.24 4.68
CA VAL A 589 -16.15 26.14 5.83
C VAL A 589 -15.39 25.50 6.99
N ASN A 590 -15.32 24.18 7.05
CA ASN A 590 -14.67 23.44 8.12
C ASN A 590 -13.26 23.00 7.69
N ASP A 591 -12.27 23.30 8.52
CA ASP A 591 -10.86 23.04 8.24
C ASP A 591 -10.51 21.54 8.19
N ASP A 592 -11.17 20.70 9.02
CA ASP A 592 -10.94 19.25 9.01
C ASP A 592 -11.48 18.60 7.74
N VAL A 593 -12.60 19.11 7.19
CA VAL A 593 -13.12 18.66 5.88
C VAL A 593 -12.15 19.05 4.76
N ARG A 594 -11.64 20.29 4.80
CA ARG A 594 -10.64 20.76 3.82
C ARG A 594 -9.38 19.92 3.85
N ARG A 595 -8.85 19.63 5.05
CA ARG A 595 -7.67 18.77 5.22
C ARG A 595 -7.92 17.37 4.69
N ALA A 596 -9.04 16.75 5.05
CA ALA A 596 -9.41 15.40 4.59
C ALA A 596 -9.58 15.33 3.08
N ALA A 597 -10.14 16.37 2.45
CA ALA A 597 -10.23 16.45 0.98
C ALA A 597 -8.85 16.41 0.33
N VAL A 598 -7.88 17.15 0.86
CA VAL A 598 -6.51 17.17 0.32
C VAL A 598 -5.79 15.84 0.55
N GLU A 599 -5.85 15.28 1.76
CA GLU A 599 -5.28 13.95 2.07
C GLU A 599 -5.83 12.86 1.14
N SER A 600 -7.12 12.93 0.83
CA SER A 600 -7.82 12.00 -0.06
C SER A 600 -7.28 12.01 -1.50
N ILE A 601 -6.74 13.14 -1.98
CA ILE A 601 -6.09 13.23 -3.29
C ILE A 601 -4.90 12.26 -3.36
N GLY A 602 -4.12 12.15 -2.30
CA GLY A 602 -3.00 11.22 -2.22
C GLY A 602 -3.41 9.75 -2.42
N LEU A 603 -4.54 9.36 -1.83
CA LEU A 603 -5.09 8.00 -1.97
C LEU A 603 -5.67 7.70 -3.36
N ILE A 604 -6.12 8.71 -4.09
CA ILE A 604 -6.62 8.53 -5.46
C ILE A 604 -5.46 8.44 -6.46
N MET A 605 -4.36 9.17 -6.23
CA MET A 605 -3.29 9.37 -7.22
C MET A 605 -2.07 8.46 -7.03
N PHE A 606 -2.05 7.54 -6.10
CA PHE A 606 -0.84 6.76 -5.78
C PHE A 606 -0.29 5.91 -6.96
N ARG A 607 -1.07 5.66 -8.00
CA ARG A 607 -0.60 4.97 -9.22
C ARG A 607 0.17 5.88 -10.16
N THR A 608 0.04 7.18 -10.00
CA THR A 608 0.71 8.22 -10.79
C THR A 608 1.44 9.22 -9.88
N PRO A 609 2.43 8.76 -9.09
CA PRO A 609 3.09 9.58 -8.09
C PRO A 609 3.85 10.77 -8.69
N GLU A 610 4.23 10.71 -9.96
CA GLU A 610 4.90 11.81 -10.67
C GLU A 610 3.97 13.01 -10.89
N GLN A 611 2.65 12.80 -10.98
CA GLN A 611 1.67 13.85 -11.22
C GLN A 611 1.19 14.53 -9.93
N CYS A 612 1.22 13.86 -8.81
CA CYS A 612 0.70 14.37 -7.54
C CYS A 612 1.35 15.69 -7.11
N PRO A 613 2.70 15.88 -7.17
CA PRO A 613 3.32 17.14 -6.79
C PRO A 613 2.76 18.33 -7.54
N SER A 614 2.50 18.22 -8.84
CA SER A 614 1.92 19.31 -9.64
C SER A 614 0.47 19.62 -9.26
N VAL A 615 -0.33 18.61 -8.90
CA VAL A 615 -1.73 18.80 -8.48
C VAL A 615 -1.82 19.50 -7.13
N VAL A 616 -0.96 19.16 -6.18
CA VAL A 616 -1.03 19.69 -4.80
C VAL A 616 -0.10 20.88 -4.55
N SER A 617 0.72 21.30 -5.52
CA SER A 617 1.70 22.36 -5.34
C SER A 617 1.08 23.68 -4.84
N LEU A 618 -0.01 24.12 -5.43
CA LEU A 618 -0.74 25.33 -5.00
C LEU A 618 -1.36 25.18 -3.60
N LEU A 619 -1.75 23.97 -3.22
CA LEU A 619 -2.30 23.69 -1.89
C LEU A 619 -1.23 23.73 -0.81
N SER A 620 0.02 23.37 -1.15
CA SER A 620 1.16 23.47 -0.24
C SER A 620 1.53 24.91 0.15
N GLU A 621 1.13 25.87 -0.66
CA GLU A 621 1.31 27.31 -0.41
C GLU A 621 0.03 28.02 0.06
N SER A 622 -1.04 27.25 0.37
CA SER A 622 -2.30 27.81 0.84
C SER A 622 -2.14 28.66 2.12
N TYR A 623 -2.87 29.74 2.23
CA TYR A 623 -2.95 30.51 3.47
C TYR A 623 -3.51 29.73 4.66
N ASN A 624 -4.32 28.70 4.39
CA ASN A 624 -4.89 27.84 5.43
C ASN A 624 -3.89 26.72 5.82
N PRO A 625 -3.44 26.70 7.08
CA PRO A 625 -2.45 25.70 7.51
C PRO A 625 -2.99 24.27 7.51
N HIS A 626 -4.30 24.05 7.66
CA HIS A 626 -4.91 22.72 7.56
C HIS A 626 -4.80 22.17 6.14
N VAL A 627 -4.97 23.01 5.14
CA VAL A 627 -4.79 22.66 3.73
C VAL A 627 -3.31 22.36 3.45
N ARG A 628 -2.37 23.15 3.98
CA ARG A 628 -0.93 22.86 3.84
C ARG A 628 -0.56 21.52 4.49
N CYS A 629 -1.05 21.27 5.70
CA CYS A 629 -0.85 19.98 6.39
C CYS A 629 -1.39 18.81 5.56
N GLY A 630 -2.61 18.95 5.01
CA GLY A 630 -3.21 17.97 4.11
C GLY A 630 -2.39 17.75 2.85
N ALA A 631 -1.83 18.82 2.25
CA ALA A 631 -0.95 18.71 1.08
C ALA A 631 0.32 17.92 1.38
N ALA A 632 0.94 18.16 2.55
CA ALA A 632 2.08 17.37 2.99
C ALA A 632 1.74 15.88 3.10
N MET A 633 0.63 15.54 3.76
CA MET A 633 0.21 14.15 3.89
C MET A 633 -0.19 13.52 2.56
N ALA A 634 -0.85 14.25 1.66
CA ALA A 634 -1.16 13.78 0.31
C ALA A 634 0.10 13.39 -0.47
N LEU A 635 1.14 14.22 -0.42
CA LEU A 635 2.46 13.92 -1.01
C LEU A 635 3.07 12.67 -0.36
N GLY A 636 3.03 12.58 0.97
CA GLY A 636 3.55 11.42 1.73
C GLY A 636 2.86 10.12 1.35
N ILE A 637 1.54 10.12 1.23
CA ILE A 637 0.74 8.93 0.88
C ILE A 637 0.97 8.54 -0.59
N CYS A 638 0.82 9.50 -1.50
CA CYS A 638 0.91 9.23 -2.93
C CYS A 638 2.30 8.76 -3.36
N CYS A 639 3.34 9.41 -2.84
CA CYS A 639 4.73 9.16 -3.20
C CYS A 639 5.46 8.23 -2.20
N ALA A 640 4.73 7.53 -1.34
CA ALA A 640 5.31 6.66 -0.32
C ALA A 640 6.29 5.64 -0.94
N GLY A 641 7.48 5.53 -0.37
CA GLY A 641 8.52 4.58 -0.78
C GLY A 641 9.19 4.88 -2.12
N THR A 642 8.83 5.96 -2.81
CA THR A 642 9.35 6.29 -4.15
C THR A 642 10.63 7.11 -4.15
N GLY A 643 10.89 7.86 -3.07
CA GLY A 643 11.97 8.84 -3.05
C GLY A 643 11.77 10.00 -4.05
N ASN A 644 10.53 10.33 -4.42
CA ASN A 644 10.20 11.35 -5.42
C ASN A 644 10.81 12.71 -5.07
N LYS A 645 11.67 13.23 -5.96
CA LYS A 645 12.44 14.45 -5.72
C LYS A 645 11.57 15.70 -5.69
N GLU A 646 10.54 15.77 -6.53
CA GLU A 646 9.63 16.91 -6.60
C GLU A 646 8.79 17.01 -5.33
N ALA A 647 8.26 15.89 -4.87
CA ALA A 647 7.55 15.81 -3.60
C ALA A 647 8.41 16.24 -2.41
N ILE A 648 9.67 15.78 -2.35
CA ILE A 648 10.62 16.17 -1.29
C ILE A 648 10.94 17.68 -1.38
N ASN A 649 11.10 18.23 -2.58
CA ASN A 649 11.36 19.67 -2.76
C ASN A 649 10.19 20.55 -2.28
N LEU A 650 8.95 20.07 -2.42
CA LEU A 650 7.77 20.75 -1.87
C LEU A 650 7.68 20.63 -0.34
N LEU A 651 8.08 19.49 0.22
CA LEU A 651 8.04 19.26 1.67
C LEU A 651 9.15 19.97 2.45
N GLU A 652 10.31 20.15 1.86
CA GLU A 652 11.48 20.74 2.56
C GLU A 652 11.18 22.11 3.17
N PRO A 653 10.62 23.12 2.44
CA PRO A 653 10.25 24.38 3.06
C PRO A 653 9.15 24.23 4.13
N MET A 654 8.23 23.28 3.99
CA MET A 654 7.16 23.03 4.95
C MET A 654 7.68 22.50 6.30
N THR A 655 8.88 21.94 6.36
CA THR A 655 9.52 21.54 7.64
C THR A 655 9.88 22.74 8.52
N ASN A 656 9.90 23.94 7.95
CA ASN A 656 10.14 25.20 8.64
C ASN A 656 8.88 26.10 8.67
N ASP A 657 7.70 25.55 8.39
CA ASP A 657 6.45 26.30 8.43
C ASP A 657 6.23 26.94 9.82
N PRO A 658 5.68 28.16 9.91
CA PRO A 658 5.39 28.82 11.17
C PRO A 658 4.40 28.02 12.06
N VAL A 659 3.57 27.19 11.45
CA VAL A 659 2.56 26.41 12.16
C VAL A 659 3.09 25.01 12.49
N ASN A 660 3.02 24.62 13.77
CA ASN A 660 3.60 23.40 14.32
C ASN A 660 3.07 22.10 13.70
N TYR A 661 1.76 22.00 13.47
CA TYR A 661 1.17 20.78 12.89
C TYR A 661 1.44 20.65 11.38
N VAL A 662 1.73 21.74 10.67
CA VAL A 662 2.25 21.67 9.29
C VAL A 662 3.66 21.09 9.28
N ARG A 663 4.53 21.54 10.22
CA ARG A 663 5.85 20.92 10.39
C ARG A 663 5.76 19.43 10.71
N GLN A 664 4.86 19.04 11.62
CA GLN A 664 4.61 17.65 11.97
C GLN A 664 4.22 16.82 10.72
N GLY A 665 3.25 17.29 9.95
CA GLY A 665 2.81 16.63 8.72
C GLY A 665 3.92 16.51 7.68
N ALA A 666 4.72 17.57 7.49
CA ALA A 666 5.84 17.56 6.55
C ALA A 666 6.95 16.58 6.95
N LEU A 667 7.28 16.48 8.25
CA LEU A 667 8.28 15.54 8.76
C LEU A 667 7.82 14.08 8.57
N ILE A 668 6.58 13.76 8.91
CA ILE A 668 6.02 12.41 8.71
C ILE A 668 5.95 12.07 7.22
N ALA A 669 5.44 12.97 6.40
CA ALA A 669 5.33 12.78 4.96
C ALA A 669 6.69 12.54 4.30
N SER A 670 7.72 13.30 4.69
CA SER A 670 9.08 13.10 4.19
C SER A 670 9.63 11.71 4.49
N ALA A 671 9.33 11.18 5.68
CA ALA A 671 9.73 9.82 6.04
C ALA A 671 8.95 8.74 5.25
N LEU A 672 7.65 8.95 5.00
CA LEU A 672 6.87 8.06 4.16
C LEU A 672 7.44 7.95 2.74
N ILE A 673 7.86 9.08 2.17
CA ILE A 673 8.46 9.11 0.81
C ILE A 673 9.85 8.45 0.80
N MET A 674 10.66 8.70 1.83
CA MET A 674 12.05 8.27 1.89
C MET A 674 12.27 6.94 2.61
N ILE A 675 11.21 6.24 3.02
CA ILE A 675 11.35 4.93 3.68
C ILE A 675 12.26 4.01 2.87
N GLN A 676 13.25 3.41 3.54
CA GLN A 676 14.23 2.51 2.95
C GLN A 676 15.09 3.10 1.82
N GLN A 677 15.06 4.41 1.59
CA GLN A 677 15.94 5.03 0.58
C GLN A 677 17.38 5.10 1.08
N THR A 678 18.33 4.95 0.15
CA THR A 678 19.75 5.12 0.40
C THR A 678 20.22 6.51 -0.08
N GLU A 679 21.42 6.92 0.29
CA GLU A 679 22.02 8.17 -0.19
C GLU A 679 22.14 8.22 -1.73
N VAL A 680 22.32 7.07 -2.37
CA VAL A 680 22.40 6.97 -3.83
C VAL A 680 21.03 7.10 -4.49
N THR A 681 19.99 6.46 -3.92
CA THR A 681 18.63 6.51 -4.48
C THR A 681 17.93 7.84 -4.18
N CYS A 682 18.20 8.42 -3.01
CA CYS A 682 17.68 9.72 -2.57
C CYS A 682 18.74 10.49 -1.79
N PRO A 683 19.49 11.41 -2.43
CA PRO A 683 20.60 12.12 -1.76
C PRO A 683 20.21 12.94 -0.53
N LYS A 684 18.94 13.34 -0.43
CA LYS A 684 18.44 14.14 0.70
C LYS A 684 18.17 13.32 1.98
N VAL A 685 18.19 11.99 1.91
CA VAL A 685 17.82 11.13 3.06
C VAL A 685 18.67 11.42 4.30
N ASN A 686 19.98 11.59 4.15
CA ASN A 686 20.88 11.88 5.28
C ASN A 686 20.65 13.28 5.85
N GLN A 687 20.32 14.26 5.02
CA GLN A 687 19.95 15.60 5.46
C GLN A 687 18.67 15.55 6.32
N PHE A 688 17.66 14.79 5.93
CA PHE A 688 16.45 14.64 6.71
C PHE A 688 16.66 13.83 7.99
N ARG A 689 17.52 12.81 7.99
CA ARG A 689 17.92 12.11 9.24
C ARG A 689 18.53 13.08 10.25
N GLN A 690 19.40 13.99 9.80
CA GLN A 690 19.98 15.03 10.64
C GLN A 690 18.93 16.05 11.11
N LEU A 691 17.99 16.42 10.23
CA LEU A 691 16.89 17.31 10.57
C LEU A 691 16.02 16.72 11.69
N TYR A 692 15.61 15.45 11.58
CA TYR A 692 14.82 14.79 12.62
C TYR A 692 15.56 14.81 13.98
N SER A 693 16.83 14.43 14.00
CA SER A 693 17.65 14.45 15.22
C SER A 693 17.79 15.85 15.80
N LYS A 694 17.92 16.88 14.96
CA LYS A 694 17.98 18.28 15.37
C LYS A 694 16.69 18.72 16.02
N VAL A 695 15.54 18.49 15.39
CA VAL A 695 14.20 18.85 15.90
C VAL A 695 13.94 18.17 17.25
N ILE A 696 14.30 16.89 17.40
CA ILE A 696 14.09 16.14 18.65
C ILE A 696 14.95 16.69 19.79
N SER A 697 16.21 17.03 19.52
CA SER A 697 17.18 17.50 20.52
C SER A 697 17.04 18.98 20.86
N ASP A 698 16.40 19.78 20.01
CA ASP A 698 16.22 21.21 20.27
C ASP A 698 15.26 21.42 21.46
N LYS A 699 15.72 22.16 22.48
CA LYS A 699 14.92 22.45 23.68
C LYS A 699 13.75 23.40 23.44
N HIS A 700 13.83 24.18 22.38
CA HIS A 700 12.88 25.25 22.06
C HIS A 700 11.85 24.84 21.00
N ASP A 701 12.03 23.70 20.35
CA ASP A 701 11.07 23.25 19.33
C ASP A 701 9.79 22.74 19.95
N ASP A 702 8.71 22.84 19.18
CA ASP A 702 7.36 22.47 19.60
C ASP A 702 7.17 20.97 19.77
N VAL A 703 6.32 20.58 20.71
CA VAL A 703 6.01 19.15 21.00
C VAL A 703 5.44 18.41 19.79
N MET A 704 4.59 19.08 18.99
CA MET A 704 4.01 18.46 17.79
C MET A 704 5.04 18.20 16.70
N ALA A 705 5.95 19.15 16.48
CA ALA A 705 7.08 18.97 15.57
C ALA A 705 7.99 17.83 16.03
N LYS A 706 8.29 17.77 17.33
CA LYS A 706 9.07 16.65 17.92
C LYS A 706 8.38 15.31 17.76
N PHE A 707 7.07 15.26 18.00
CA PHE A 707 6.26 14.05 17.76
C PHE A 707 6.42 13.59 16.32
N GLY A 708 6.25 14.51 15.35
CA GLY A 708 6.43 14.21 13.92
C GLY A 708 7.83 13.72 13.58
N ALA A 709 8.87 14.33 14.12
CA ALA A 709 10.26 13.91 13.89
C ALA A 709 10.57 12.53 14.48
N ILE A 710 10.03 12.21 15.65
CA ILE A 710 10.21 10.90 16.30
C ILE A 710 9.52 9.79 15.47
N LEU A 711 8.28 10.01 15.05
CA LEU A 711 7.60 9.06 14.17
C LEU A 711 8.32 8.93 12.83
N ALA A 712 8.82 10.03 12.28
CA ALA A 712 9.59 10.02 11.03
C ALA A 712 10.85 9.14 11.13
N GLN A 713 11.59 9.19 12.23
CA GLN A 713 12.71 8.26 12.46
C GLN A 713 12.27 6.79 12.47
N GLY A 714 11.15 6.51 13.15
CA GLY A 714 10.60 5.16 13.20
C GLY A 714 10.17 4.63 11.83
N ILE A 715 9.50 5.47 11.03
CA ILE A 715 9.04 5.12 9.68
C ILE A 715 10.23 4.89 8.75
N LEU A 716 11.21 5.77 8.79
CA LEU A 716 12.37 5.71 7.87
C LEU A 716 13.14 4.41 7.99
N ASP A 717 13.24 3.86 9.19
CA ASP A 717 13.96 2.61 9.50
C ASP A 717 13.02 1.44 9.85
N ALA A 718 11.78 1.49 9.42
CA ALA A 718 10.77 0.49 9.76
C ALA A 718 11.20 -0.94 9.40
N GLY A 719 10.71 -1.90 10.20
CA GLY A 719 10.93 -3.34 9.98
C GLY A 719 12.40 -3.75 9.98
N GLY A 720 13.25 -3.12 10.79
CA GLY A 720 14.69 -3.36 10.77
C GLY A 720 15.36 -2.95 9.47
N ARG A 721 14.83 -1.94 8.78
CA ARG A 721 15.26 -1.43 7.48
C ARG A 721 14.99 -2.37 6.31
N ASN A 722 14.01 -3.27 6.46
CA ASN A 722 13.66 -4.30 5.48
C ASN A 722 12.25 -4.20 4.93
N VAL A 723 11.56 -3.11 5.17
CA VAL A 723 10.22 -2.87 4.64
C VAL A 723 10.15 -1.55 3.89
N THR A 724 9.21 -1.48 2.96
CA THR A 724 8.81 -0.25 2.27
C THR A 724 7.31 -0.05 2.42
N ILE A 725 6.82 1.09 1.97
CA ILE A 725 5.39 1.33 1.83
C ILE A 725 5.06 1.33 0.34
N SER A 726 4.13 0.48 -0.07
CA SER A 726 3.58 0.48 -1.41
C SER A 726 2.07 0.24 -1.34
N LEU A 727 1.30 1.12 -2.00
CA LEU A 727 -0.14 0.97 -2.09
C LEU A 727 -0.55 0.06 -3.27
N GLN A 728 0.43 -0.38 -4.05
CA GLN A 728 0.25 -1.38 -5.09
C GLN A 728 0.93 -2.69 -4.68
N SER A 729 0.26 -3.81 -4.97
CA SER A 729 0.89 -5.13 -4.89
C SER A 729 1.92 -5.29 -6.03
N ARG A 730 2.78 -6.30 -5.93
CA ARG A 730 3.78 -6.60 -6.96
C ARG A 730 3.17 -6.93 -8.31
N THR A 731 1.95 -7.43 -8.31
CA THR A 731 1.16 -7.75 -9.50
C THR A 731 0.40 -6.56 -10.09
N GLY A 732 0.48 -5.39 -9.46
CA GLY A 732 -0.16 -4.15 -9.90
C GLY A 732 -1.58 -3.93 -9.38
N HIS A 733 -2.12 -4.81 -8.54
CA HIS A 733 -3.39 -4.58 -7.82
C HIS A 733 -3.20 -3.55 -6.72
N THR A 734 -4.29 -2.96 -6.24
CA THR A 734 -4.25 -2.14 -5.05
C THR A 734 -3.95 -3.02 -3.83
N HIS A 735 -2.93 -2.66 -3.06
CA HIS A 735 -2.62 -3.35 -1.81
C HIS A 735 -3.55 -2.84 -0.70
N MET A 736 -4.63 -3.53 -0.48
CA MET A 736 -5.71 -3.12 0.43
C MET A 736 -5.22 -2.83 1.86
N PRO A 737 -4.37 -3.66 2.50
CA PRO A 737 -3.89 -3.35 3.85
C PRO A 737 -3.13 -2.01 3.93
N SER A 738 -2.35 -1.67 2.91
CA SER A 738 -1.63 -0.38 2.86
C SER A 738 -2.58 0.81 2.78
N VAL A 739 -3.63 0.71 1.95
CA VAL A 739 -4.62 1.78 1.81
C VAL A 739 -5.37 1.99 3.12
N VAL A 740 -5.85 0.92 3.74
CA VAL A 740 -6.53 0.97 5.04
C VAL A 740 -5.60 1.49 6.13
N GLY A 741 -4.37 0.98 6.20
CA GLY A 741 -3.37 1.38 7.17
C GLY A 741 -3.05 2.86 7.10
N LEU A 742 -2.84 3.41 5.90
CA LEU A 742 -2.57 4.83 5.70
C LEU A 742 -3.79 5.71 5.98
N LEU A 743 -4.99 5.29 5.57
CA LEU A 743 -6.21 6.04 5.89
C LEU A 743 -6.41 6.16 7.40
N VAL A 744 -6.33 5.05 8.14
CA VAL A 744 -6.49 5.08 9.60
C VAL A 744 -5.32 5.78 10.28
N PHE A 745 -4.11 5.65 9.75
CA PHE A 745 -2.94 6.37 10.27
C PHE A 745 -3.15 7.89 10.26
N THR A 746 -3.79 8.47 9.25
CA THR A 746 -4.08 9.91 9.23
C THR A 746 -4.94 10.36 10.42
N GLN A 747 -5.64 9.44 11.07
CA GLN A 747 -6.47 9.70 12.26
C GLN A 747 -5.64 9.80 13.54
N PHE A 748 -4.31 9.61 13.53
CA PHE A 748 -3.44 9.87 14.69
C PHE A 748 -3.62 11.29 15.23
N TRP A 749 -4.03 12.22 14.38
CA TRP A 749 -4.40 13.59 14.74
C TRP A 749 -5.41 13.66 15.88
N PHE A 750 -6.37 12.75 15.88
CA PHE A 750 -7.43 12.69 16.90
C PHE A 750 -7.13 11.67 17.99
N TRP A 751 -6.44 10.57 17.67
CA TRP A 751 -6.25 9.45 18.58
C TRP A 751 -4.93 8.71 18.30
N PHE A 752 -3.93 8.90 19.17
CA PHE A 752 -2.58 8.35 18.97
C PHE A 752 -2.53 6.82 18.81
N PRO A 753 -3.32 6.00 19.52
CA PRO A 753 -3.28 4.54 19.32
C PRO A 753 -3.56 4.09 17.90
N LEU A 754 -4.26 4.88 17.08
CA LEU A 754 -4.50 4.58 15.68
C LEU A 754 -3.24 4.67 14.81
N SER A 755 -2.15 5.25 15.31
CA SER A 755 -0.85 5.26 14.63
C SER A 755 -0.33 3.86 14.31
N HIS A 756 -0.65 2.85 15.12
CA HIS A 756 -0.24 1.46 14.91
C HIS A 756 -0.79 0.85 13.63
N PHE A 757 -1.88 1.38 13.08
CA PHE A 757 -2.42 0.94 11.79
C PHE A 757 -1.46 1.13 10.62
N LEU A 758 -0.47 2.03 10.75
CA LEU A 758 0.57 2.18 9.73
C LEU A 758 1.34 0.88 9.48
N SER A 759 1.41 -0.01 10.47
CA SER A 759 2.04 -1.33 10.32
C SER A 759 1.43 -2.19 9.21
N LEU A 760 0.17 -1.95 8.83
CA LEU A 760 -0.48 -2.64 7.73
C LEU A 760 0.10 -2.23 6.36
N ALA A 761 0.67 -1.03 6.28
CA ALA A 761 1.29 -0.50 5.08
C ALA A 761 2.74 -0.96 4.89
N PHE A 762 3.40 -1.45 5.93
CA PHE A 762 4.77 -1.94 5.83
C PHE A 762 4.83 -3.28 5.09
N THR A 763 5.45 -3.27 3.93
CA THR A 763 5.59 -4.42 3.05
C THR A 763 7.04 -4.88 3.03
N PRO A 764 7.37 -6.15 3.37
CA PRO A 764 8.73 -6.66 3.31
C PRO A 764 9.31 -6.58 1.90
N THR A 765 10.54 -6.06 1.80
CA THR A 765 11.29 -5.97 0.54
C THR A 765 12.15 -7.21 0.35
N ALA A 766 11.53 -8.37 0.40
CA ALA A 766 12.18 -9.65 0.31
C ALA A 766 12.17 -10.20 -1.11
N ILE A 767 13.22 -10.96 -1.45
CA ILE A 767 13.19 -11.96 -2.50
C ILE A 767 13.46 -13.30 -1.86
N ILE A 768 12.50 -14.21 -1.93
CA ILE A 768 12.53 -15.51 -1.28
C ILE A 768 12.31 -16.57 -2.34
N GLY A 769 13.33 -17.38 -2.59
CA GLY A 769 13.24 -18.54 -3.48
C GLY A 769 12.75 -19.78 -2.70
N LEU A 770 11.82 -20.52 -3.27
CA LEU A 770 11.30 -21.78 -2.71
C LEU A 770 11.46 -22.91 -3.74
N ASN A 771 11.80 -24.10 -3.24
CA ASN A 771 11.83 -25.33 -4.05
C ASN A 771 10.43 -25.96 -4.20
N GLU A 772 10.33 -27.12 -4.81
CA GLU A 772 9.09 -27.91 -5.00
C GLU A 772 8.42 -28.30 -3.66
N ASP A 773 9.19 -28.43 -2.60
CA ASP A 773 8.69 -28.74 -1.25
C ASP A 773 8.34 -27.51 -0.42
N LEU A 774 8.34 -26.33 -1.05
CA LEU A 774 8.07 -25.04 -0.42
C LEU A 774 9.07 -24.68 0.70
N LYS A 775 10.30 -25.19 0.61
CA LYS A 775 11.41 -24.86 1.52
C LYS A 775 12.37 -23.91 0.84
N MET A 776 13.12 -23.16 1.63
CA MET A 776 14.13 -22.21 1.12
C MET A 776 15.44 -22.93 0.81
N PRO A 777 15.85 -23.11 -0.46
CA PRO A 777 17.19 -23.61 -0.79
C PRO A 777 18.25 -22.53 -0.56
N LYS A 778 19.49 -22.96 -0.30
CA LYS A 778 20.65 -22.06 -0.30
C LYS A 778 20.99 -21.69 -1.74
N VAL A 779 20.44 -20.59 -2.21
CA VAL A 779 20.69 -20.04 -3.54
C VAL A 779 21.15 -18.59 -3.42
N GLN A 780 21.99 -18.16 -4.35
CA GLN A 780 22.45 -16.78 -4.42
C GLN A 780 21.83 -16.06 -5.63
N TYR A 781 21.52 -14.78 -5.44
CA TYR A 781 21.10 -13.87 -6.50
C TYR A 781 22.22 -12.89 -6.80
N ARG A 782 22.42 -12.55 -8.05
CA ARG A 782 23.42 -11.57 -8.48
C ARG A 782 22.75 -10.21 -8.67
N SER A 783 23.15 -9.22 -7.87
CA SER A 783 22.79 -7.82 -8.06
C SER A 783 23.87 -7.14 -8.92
N ASN A 784 23.54 -6.72 -10.13
CA ASN A 784 24.45 -6.09 -11.08
C ASN A 784 24.62 -4.58 -10.76
N CYS A 785 24.93 -4.29 -9.52
CA CYS A 785 25.14 -2.93 -9.01
C CYS A 785 26.22 -2.94 -7.93
N LYS A 786 26.87 -1.78 -7.71
CA LYS A 786 27.85 -1.65 -6.62
C LYS A 786 27.19 -1.92 -5.27
N PRO A 787 27.83 -2.66 -4.36
CA PRO A 787 27.27 -2.95 -3.03
C PRO A 787 26.85 -1.69 -2.25
N SER A 788 27.62 -0.60 -2.36
CA SER A 788 27.33 0.67 -1.69
C SER A 788 26.00 1.32 -2.10
N THR A 789 25.48 1.00 -3.30
CA THR A 789 24.23 1.60 -3.83
C THR A 789 23.03 1.26 -2.97
N PHE A 790 22.95 0.02 -2.48
CA PHE A 790 21.82 -0.49 -1.71
C PHE A 790 22.21 -0.94 -0.30
N ALA A 791 23.39 -0.50 0.18
CA ALA A 791 23.85 -0.85 1.52
C ALA A 791 22.93 -0.27 2.60
N TYR A 792 22.87 -0.98 3.75
CA TYR A 792 22.23 -0.41 4.93
C TYR A 792 22.95 0.86 5.39
N PRO A 793 22.23 1.84 5.96
CA PRO A 793 22.86 3.00 6.58
C PRO A 793 23.85 2.56 7.66
N PRO A 794 25.02 3.23 7.80
CA PRO A 794 25.94 2.89 8.88
C PRO A 794 25.29 3.15 10.24
N PRO A 795 25.60 2.34 11.27
CA PRO A 795 25.13 2.58 12.62
C PRO A 795 25.66 3.91 13.16
N LEU A 796 24.87 4.56 14.02
CA LEU A 796 25.32 5.77 14.70
C LEU A 796 26.50 5.45 15.61
N GLU A 797 27.55 6.28 15.54
CA GLU A 797 28.69 6.16 16.44
C GLU A 797 28.25 6.48 17.88
N VAL A 798 28.68 5.63 18.82
CA VAL A 798 28.52 5.93 20.25
C VAL A 798 29.22 7.26 20.55
N PRO A 799 28.53 8.25 21.14
CA PRO A 799 29.22 9.49 21.51
C PRO A 799 30.41 9.15 22.40
N LYS A 800 31.61 9.36 21.90
CA LYS A 800 32.82 9.35 22.79
C LYS A 800 32.49 10.34 23.89
N GLU A 801 32.44 9.87 25.14
CA GLU A 801 32.31 10.78 26.29
C GLU A 801 33.33 11.91 26.10
N LYS A 802 32.81 13.13 25.86
CA LYS A 802 33.67 14.30 25.88
C LYS A 802 34.23 14.33 27.28
N GLU A 803 35.51 13.99 27.42
CA GLU A 803 36.24 14.28 28.67
C GLU A 803 35.85 15.69 29.06
N LYS A 804 35.21 15.83 30.24
CA LYS A 804 34.85 17.11 30.78
C LYS A 804 36.10 17.96 30.73
N GLU A 805 36.16 18.99 29.91
CA GLU A 805 37.21 19.97 29.91
C GLU A 805 37.37 20.43 31.37
N LYS A 806 38.45 20.01 31.98
CA LYS A 806 38.79 20.47 33.32
C LYS A 806 38.99 21.96 33.18
N VAL A 807 38.07 22.71 33.77
CA VAL A 807 38.19 24.15 33.88
C VAL A 807 39.59 24.43 34.43
N SER A 808 40.44 25.07 33.63
CA SER A 808 41.80 25.39 34.01
C SER A 808 41.74 26.47 35.07
N THR A 809 41.98 26.07 36.33
CA THR A 809 42.21 27.04 37.43
C THR A 809 43.46 27.81 37.19
N ALA A 810 43.45 29.11 37.55
CA ALA A 810 44.62 30.00 37.45
C ALA A 810 45.82 29.44 38.30
N VAL A 811 46.96 29.26 37.65
CA VAL A 811 48.15 28.72 38.27
C VAL A 811 48.93 29.88 38.92
N LEU A 812 48.87 29.94 40.21
CA LEU A 812 49.43 31.04 40.99
C LEU A 812 50.89 30.83 41.37
N SER A 813 51.59 29.74 41.10
CA SER A 813 52.96 29.45 41.41
C SER A 813 53.80 29.21 40.15
N ILE A 814 55.05 29.72 40.21
CA ILE A 814 56.02 29.63 39.11
C ILE A 814 56.39 28.16 38.81
N THR A 815 56.48 27.32 39.86
CA THR A 815 56.78 25.89 39.76
C THR A 815 55.63 25.09 39.07
N ALA A 816 54.37 25.45 39.34
CA ALA A 816 53.22 24.86 38.70
C ALA A 816 53.07 25.30 37.21
N LYS A 817 53.53 26.55 36.91
CA LYS A 817 53.62 27.07 35.54
C LYS A 817 54.63 26.33 34.68
N ALA A 818 55.77 25.93 35.27
CA ALA A 818 56.77 25.11 34.58
C ALA A 818 56.27 23.67 34.29
N LYS A 819 55.66 23.05 35.30
CA LYS A 819 55.05 21.72 35.15
C LYS A 819 53.88 21.74 34.13
N LYS A 820 53.13 22.83 34.04
CA LYS A 820 52.05 22.98 33.04
C LYS A 820 52.62 23.12 31.63
N LYS A 821 53.74 23.87 31.49
CA LYS A 821 54.43 24.03 30.18
C LYS A 821 55.06 22.71 29.69
N GLU A 822 55.48 21.84 30.59
CA GLU A 822 56.03 20.52 30.27
C GLU A 822 54.91 19.54 29.86
N LYS A 823 53.75 19.64 30.51
CA LYS A 823 52.54 18.88 30.17
C LYS A 823 51.96 19.32 28.84
N GLU A 824 51.86 20.62 28.60
CA GLU A 824 51.43 21.18 27.29
C GLU A 824 52.36 20.81 26.13
N LYS A 825 53.68 20.58 26.41
CA LYS A 825 54.62 20.06 25.42
C LYS A 825 54.35 18.56 25.10
N LYS A 826 54.07 17.76 26.13
CA LYS A 826 53.69 16.33 25.96
C LYS A 826 52.36 16.18 25.23
N ASP A 827 51.35 16.95 25.60
CA ASP A 827 50.04 16.94 24.96
C ASP A 827 50.14 17.37 23.48
N LYS A 828 51.03 18.29 23.11
CA LYS A 828 51.32 18.69 21.72
C LYS A 828 52.12 17.64 20.93
N GLU A 829 52.88 16.79 21.60
CA GLU A 829 53.56 15.66 20.95
C GLU A 829 52.57 14.50 20.72
N GLU A 830 51.66 14.28 21.66
CA GLU A 830 50.57 13.30 21.52
C GLU A 830 49.57 13.73 20.43
N GLU A 831 49.14 15.00 20.36
CA GLU A 831 48.34 15.53 19.27
C GLU A 831 49.01 15.38 17.89
N LYS A 832 50.34 15.57 17.83
CA LYS A 832 51.08 15.34 16.57
C LYS A 832 51.19 13.86 16.19
N MET A 833 51.16 12.95 17.14
CA MET A 833 51.07 11.51 16.86
C MET A 833 49.67 11.11 16.42
N GLU A 834 48.61 11.62 17.07
CA GLU A 834 47.23 11.38 16.62
C GLU A 834 46.92 11.97 15.25
N VAL A 835 47.45 13.15 14.91
CA VAL A 835 47.34 13.71 13.56
C VAL A 835 48.04 12.85 12.51
N LYS A 836 49.21 12.27 12.85
CA LYS A 836 49.91 11.35 11.98
C LYS A 836 49.21 9.98 11.84
N GLU A 837 48.53 9.53 12.89
CA GLU A 837 47.68 8.31 12.79
C GLU A 837 46.40 8.57 11.96
N LYS A 838 45.75 9.73 12.15
CA LYS A 838 44.61 10.13 11.30
C LYS A 838 45.02 10.42 9.86
N GLU A 839 46.22 10.91 9.60
CA GLU A 839 46.75 11.02 8.23
C GLU A 839 47.09 9.65 7.64
N LYS A 840 47.58 8.69 8.42
CA LYS A 840 47.79 7.30 7.98
C LYS A 840 46.47 6.54 7.79
N GLU A 841 45.45 6.85 8.57
CA GLU A 841 44.09 6.32 8.34
C GLU A 841 43.46 6.90 7.07
N LYS A 842 43.64 8.22 6.84
CA LYS A 842 43.23 8.87 5.60
C LYS A 842 44.02 8.41 4.35
N GLU A 843 45.29 8.04 4.52
CA GLU A 843 46.07 7.41 3.45
C GLU A 843 45.69 5.92 3.23
N LYS A 844 45.23 5.21 4.28
CA LYS A 844 44.64 3.87 4.13
C LYS A 844 43.27 3.91 3.50
N GLU A 845 42.48 4.97 3.71
CA GLU A 845 41.20 5.15 2.98
C GLU A 845 41.39 5.46 1.49
N LYS A 846 42.56 6.01 1.07
CA LYS A 846 42.86 6.27 -0.34
C LYS A 846 43.33 5.05 -1.16
N LYS A 847 43.46 3.87 -0.54
CA LYS A 847 43.80 2.60 -1.20
C LYS A 847 42.69 1.55 -1.02
N LYS A 848 41.40 1.96 -1.00
CA LYS A 848 40.35 0.97 -1.20
C LYS A 848 40.39 0.51 -2.65
N GLU A 849 40.56 -0.79 -2.85
CA GLU A 849 40.34 -1.41 -4.16
C GLU A 849 39.01 -0.94 -4.73
N PRO A 850 38.91 -0.74 -6.05
CA PRO A 850 37.65 -0.32 -6.64
C PRO A 850 36.56 -1.33 -6.28
N GLU A 851 35.48 -0.84 -5.69
CA GLU A 851 34.33 -1.65 -5.28
C GLU A 851 33.83 -2.48 -6.49
N PRO A 852 33.53 -3.77 -6.33
CA PRO A 852 33.02 -4.60 -7.42
C PRO A 852 31.70 -4.04 -7.95
N ASN A 853 31.45 -4.20 -9.25
CA ASN A 853 30.21 -3.74 -9.90
C ASN A 853 29.04 -4.70 -9.73
N PHE A 854 29.17 -5.69 -8.87
CA PHE A 854 28.11 -6.65 -8.55
C PHE A 854 28.20 -7.10 -7.10
N GLN A 855 27.09 -7.62 -6.59
CA GLN A 855 27.00 -8.21 -5.25
C GLN A 855 26.23 -9.53 -5.34
N MET A 856 26.66 -10.54 -4.59
CA MET A 856 25.90 -11.77 -4.40
C MET A 856 25.03 -11.64 -3.15
N LEU A 857 23.75 -11.96 -3.27
CA LEU A 857 22.76 -11.90 -2.20
C LEU A 857 22.30 -13.32 -1.87
N GLU A 858 22.32 -13.70 -0.61
CA GLU A 858 21.88 -15.02 -0.16
C GLU A 858 20.37 -15.07 0.10
N ASN A 859 19.74 -16.18 -0.25
CA ASN A 859 18.33 -16.43 -0.02
C ASN A 859 18.05 -16.71 1.48
N PRO A 860 17.08 -16.05 2.13
CA PRO A 860 16.24 -14.96 1.66
C PRO A 860 16.97 -13.60 1.72
N ALA A 861 16.84 -12.80 0.67
CA ALA A 861 17.57 -11.55 0.53
C ALA A 861 16.67 -10.33 0.62
N ARG A 862 17.23 -9.21 1.13
CA ARG A 862 16.61 -7.90 0.94
C ARG A 862 16.88 -7.44 -0.49
N ALA A 863 15.84 -7.08 -1.20
CA ALA A 863 15.92 -6.46 -2.52
C ALA A 863 15.01 -5.23 -2.57
N MET A 864 15.61 -4.06 -2.56
CA MET A 864 14.87 -2.80 -2.67
C MET A 864 14.15 -2.73 -4.04
N PRO A 865 13.03 -2.00 -4.18
CA PRO A 865 12.30 -1.89 -5.44
C PRO A 865 13.17 -1.47 -6.64
N ALA A 866 14.12 -0.56 -6.42
CA ALA A 866 15.09 -0.17 -7.45
C ALA A 866 16.11 -1.27 -7.76
N GLN A 867 16.49 -2.08 -6.78
CA GLN A 867 17.45 -3.18 -6.90
C GLN A 867 16.87 -4.37 -7.66
N LEU A 868 15.56 -4.60 -7.57
CA LEU A 868 14.89 -5.68 -8.31
C LEU A 868 15.14 -5.61 -9.82
N LYS A 869 15.29 -4.42 -10.38
CA LYS A 869 15.54 -4.19 -11.81
C LYS A 869 16.91 -4.68 -12.29
N VAL A 870 17.85 -4.86 -11.39
CA VAL A 870 19.24 -5.25 -11.69
C VAL A 870 19.60 -6.64 -11.16
N LEU A 871 18.61 -7.37 -10.62
CA LEU A 871 18.78 -8.74 -10.17
C LEU A 871 18.78 -9.74 -11.33
N ALA A 872 19.66 -10.73 -11.24
CA ALA A 872 19.74 -11.85 -12.16
C ALA A 872 20.14 -13.14 -11.41
N MET A 873 19.81 -14.29 -11.99
CA MET A 873 20.41 -15.54 -11.54
C MET A 873 21.87 -15.61 -12.01
N PRO A 874 22.78 -16.21 -11.21
CA PRO A 874 24.13 -16.51 -11.66
C PRO A 874 24.13 -17.46 -12.88
N ASP A 875 25.07 -17.28 -13.79
CA ASP A 875 25.13 -18.04 -15.06
C ASP A 875 25.26 -19.58 -14.88
N SER A 876 25.76 -20.05 -13.73
CA SER A 876 25.92 -21.47 -13.40
C SER A 876 24.92 -21.97 -12.33
N CYS A 877 23.81 -21.29 -12.12
CA CYS A 877 22.85 -21.66 -11.09
C CYS A 877 22.03 -22.89 -11.49
N ARG A 878 21.91 -23.86 -10.57
CA ARG A 878 21.04 -25.05 -10.75
C ARG A 878 19.54 -24.73 -10.73
N TYR A 879 19.16 -23.57 -10.22
CA TYR A 879 17.77 -23.16 -10.06
C TYR A 879 17.34 -22.20 -11.17
N GLN A 880 16.13 -22.44 -11.70
CA GLN A 880 15.49 -21.56 -12.67
C GLN A 880 14.24 -20.95 -12.01
N PRO A 881 14.12 -19.61 -11.93
CA PRO A 881 12.95 -18.97 -11.37
C PRO A 881 11.73 -19.14 -12.28
N PHE A 882 10.58 -19.44 -11.70
CA PHE A 882 9.32 -19.65 -12.42
C PHE A 882 8.76 -18.34 -12.99
N LYS A 883 9.05 -17.23 -12.33
CA LYS A 883 8.74 -15.87 -12.80
C LYS A 883 9.99 -14.99 -12.76
N PRO A 884 10.01 -13.87 -13.51
CA PRO A 884 11.19 -12.98 -13.55
C PRO A 884 11.52 -12.42 -12.16
N LEU A 885 12.81 -12.35 -11.81
CA LEU A 885 13.29 -11.87 -10.51
C LEU A 885 12.91 -10.42 -10.23
N HIS A 886 12.75 -9.59 -11.26
CA HIS A 886 12.37 -8.19 -11.10
C HIS A 886 10.96 -8.00 -10.48
N THR A 887 10.15 -9.04 -10.42
CA THR A 887 8.86 -9.01 -9.71
C THR A 887 9.05 -9.04 -8.20
N GLY A 888 10.14 -9.62 -7.70
CA GLY A 888 10.41 -9.78 -6.27
C GLY A 888 9.43 -10.69 -5.56
N GLY A 889 9.46 -10.67 -4.25
CA GLY A 889 8.58 -11.45 -3.39
C GLY A 889 8.95 -12.92 -3.32
N ILE A 890 7.95 -13.79 -3.17
CA ILE A 890 8.14 -15.23 -3.09
C ILE A 890 8.12 -15.79 -4.52
N ILE A 891 9.19 -16.45 -4.92
CA ILE A 891 9.38 -17.00 -6.26
C ILE A 891 9.67 -18.49 -6.16
N ILE A 892 8.90 -19.29 -6.88
CA ILE A 892 9.14 -20.73 -6.98
C ILE A 892 10.31 -20.96 -7.92
N LEU A 893 11.25 -21.79 -7.49
CA LEU A 893 12.46 -22.17 -8.21
C LEU A 893 12.33 -23.61 -8.68
N LYS A 894 12.58 -23.83 -9.97
CA LYS A 894 12.69 -25.16 -10.55
C LYS A 894 14.12 -25.63 -10.42
N ASP A 895 14.35 -26.75 -9.75
CA ASP A 895 15.66 -27.41 -9.69
C ASP A 895 15.94 -28.15 -11.01
N THR A 896 17.12 -27.96 -11.55
CA THR A 896 17.59 -28.64 -12.77
C THR A 896 18.63 -29.72 -12.50
N SER A 897 19.03 -29.91 -11.23
CA SER A 897 20.02 -30.90 -10.78
C SER A 897 19.33 -32.00 -9.97
N GLU A 898 19.88 -33.19 -9.97
CA GLU A 898 19.46 -34.32 -9.13
C GLU A 898 20.28 -34.45 -7.82
N GLU A 899 21.22 -33.55 -7.58
CA GLU A 899 22.02 -33.54 -6.36
C GLU A 899 21.19 -33.11 -5.15
N GLU A 900 21.58 -33.57 -3.93
CA GLU A 900 20.93 -33.16 -2.70
C GLU A 900 20.91 -31.65 -2.53
N GLU A 901 19.77 -31.11 -2.07
CA GLU A 901 19.59 -29.69 -1.84
C GLU A 901 20.06 -29.29 -0.44
N GLU A 902 20.85 -28.22 -0.36
CA GLU A 902 21.11 -27.55 0.92
C GLU A 902 20.01 -26.55 1.21
N LEU A 903 19.39 -26.66 2.39
CA LEU A 903 18.32 -25.78 2.83
C LEU A 903 18.84 -24.69 3.78
N VAL A 904 18.14 -23.57 3.79
CA VAL A 904 18.36 -22.49 4.76
C VAL A 904 17.77 -22.91 6.11
N GLU A 905 18.56 -22.80 7.17
CA GLU A 905 18.08 -23.10 8.52
C GLU A 905 17.10 -22.02 9.01
N PRO A 906 15.97 -22.39 9.61
CA PRO A 906 15.04 -21.42 10.18
C PRO A 906 15.68 -20.67 11.36
N VAL A 907 15.27 -19.42 11.58
CA VAL A 907 15.70 -18.59 12.72
C VAL A 907 14.59 -18.56 13.75
N SER A 908 14.93 -18.74 15.02
CA SER A 908 13.94 -18.65 16.11
C SER A 908 13.49 -17.20 16.33
N ALA A 909 12.19 -16.99 16.56
CA ALA A 909 11.62 -15.71 16.96
C ALA A 909 12.13 -15.32 18.37
N HIS A 910 12.18 -14.00 18.63
CA HIS A 910 12.37 -13.50 19.98
C HIS A 910 11.00 -13.56 20.71
N GLY A 911 10.99 -14.12 21.88
CA GLY A 911 9.79 -14.26 22.71
C GLY A 911 10.16 -14.80 24.08
N PRO A 912 9.21 -14.97 25.00
CA PRO A 912 9.50 -15.69 26.23
C PRO A 912 9.98 -17.09 25.86
N LYS A 913 11.25 -17.35 26.10
CA LYS A 913 11.74 -18.72 26.08
C LYS A 913 10.86 -19.45 27.08
N ILE A 914 10.25 -20.56 26.68
CA ILE A 914 9.79 -21.58 27.62
C ILE A 914 11.08 -21.91 28.37
N GLU A 915 11.20 -21.48 29.64
CA GLU A 915 12.21 -22.03 30.52
C GLU A 915 11.91 -23.50 30.48
N GLU A 916 12.70 -24.30 29.75
CA GLU A 916 12.89 -25.67 30.07
C GLU A 916 13.22 -25.61 31.56
N GLU A 917 12.37 -26.16 32.42
CA GLU A 917 12.65 -26.28 33.84
C GLU A 917 14.10 -26.76 33.92
N GLU A 918 15.02 -25.83 34.18
CA GLU A 918 16.38 -26.19 34.56
C GLU A 918 16.12 -27.09 35.76
N GLN A 919 16.42 -28.36 35.61
CA GLN A 919 16.36 -29.31 36.73
C GLN A 919 17.11 -28.60 37.85
N GLU A 920 16.42 -28.33 38.96
CA GLU A 920 17.05 -27.75 40.13
C GLU A 920 18.37 -28.50 40.35
N PRO A 921 19.50 -27.78 40.48
CA PRO A 921 20.77 -28.44 40.75
C PRO A 921 20.59 -29.34 41.97
N GLU A 922 21.06 -30.60 41.89
CA GLU A 922 20.98 -31.55 43.00
C GLU A 922 21.43 -30.85 44.26
N ALA A 923 20.66 -31.00 45.34
CA ALA A 923 20.95 -30.39 46.62
C ALA A 923 22.40 -30.72 47.01
N PRO A 924 23.23 -29.78 47.44
CA PRO A 924 24.60 -30.08 47.85
C PRO A 924 24.59 -31.14 48.93
N GLU A 925 25.51 -32.12 48.84
CA GLU A 925 25.63 -33.18 49.81
C GLU A 925 25.73 -32.59 51.25
N PRO A 926 25.03 -33.15 52.24
CA PRO A 926 25.03 -32.68 53.60
C PRO A 926 26.43 -32.68 54.13
N PHE A 927 26.83 -31.57 54.78
CA PHE A 927 28.15 -31.42 55.39
C PHE A 927 28.29 -32.47 56.51
N GLU A 928 29.17 -33.45 56.33
CA GLU A 928 29.50 -34.41 57.40
C GLU A 928 30.44 -33.71 58.43
N TYR A 929 29.90 -33.49 59.60
CA TYR A 929 30.70 -33.02 60.76
C TYR A 929 31.55 -34.14 61.29
N ILE A 930 32.83 -34.05 61.10
CA ILE A 930 33.81 -34.95 61.75
C ILE A 930 34.15 -34.34 63.08
N GLU A 931 33.64 -34.87 64.17
CA GLU A 931 34.13 -34.61 65.53
C GLU A 931 35.58 -35.06 65.64
N GLU A 932 36.54 -34.13 65.94
CA GLU A 932 37.87 -34.48 66.41
C GLU A 932 37.84 -34.87 67.89
#